data_24d0bf9d9d773f2f63bba84e57f4148d
#
_entry.id   24d0bf9d9d773f2f63bba84e57f4148d
#
_cell.length_a   1.000
_cell.length_b   1.000
_cell.length_c   1.000
_cell.angle_alpha   90.00
_cell.angle_beta   90.00
_cell.angle_gamma   90.00
#
_symmetry.space_group_name_H-M   'P 1'
#
loop_
_entity.id
_entity.type
_entity.pdbx_description
1 polymer ?
#
loop_
_entity_poly.entity_id
_entity_poly.type
_entity_poly.pdbx_seq_one_letter_code
_entity_poly.pdbx_strand_id
1 'polypeptide(L)'
;IHTGDSITVAPAQTLSDRQYQTLRSASIRIIREIGVQTGGSNIQFAVDPESDDFYVIEMNPRVSRSSALASKATGFPIAKIAAKLAVGYALDEIPNDITRATPASFEPALDYVVTKIPRFTFEKFPGAAPRLTTRMHSIGEVMAIGRTFTESLLKAMASLELDPQDVVPSLDEPSPYRIFAVFEALRAGMDVPEIFEKTMIDPFFIASVAKIVAEEGSLTETMNREAMLEAKKIGLSDETLAAHSGTSTEVVRGVRRALGISPTYKSVDTCAGEFPAQTPYYYSTYETEDEVIRGDNESVVVLGSGPNRIGQGIEFDYACVHASYAIKEAGLDAIMVNSNPETVSTDYDTSTRLYFEPLSAEYVLEVIRREQPRGVVLQFGGQSPLKLAHELQEAGVQILGTSPDAIDLAEDRSRFGRLLTELEIPHPRFGASITADGVREIAHELGYPVVVRPSYVLGGRRMEIVYNDDDLDLYLRSSATTSPDHPTLVDKFMEDYVEIDVDAVSDGEDVYIGGIMEHIEEAGVHSGDSSCVTPPITIHRALVQRIEDYTRRLALSVGVVGLMNIQFVVRGDDVMVIECNPRASRTVPFVSKATGVPLAKVATRVLLGEKLRDMDLGSSSNGHFSVKAPVFPFDRFADVDPLLGPEMRSTGEAMGIDRTFGGAFVKALTAAGQTLPESGKVYISVANRDKRAVVLIARAFADMGFEISASEGTAEVLKNNGLPVSVVPKIGELGEDVLALIEERGLDLIVNTPWGRGARTDGYLIRRKALTHGVPCITTLAGAAAALQGIESKIRGGVERVNPLQGLYATKA
;
A
#
# COMPACT_ATOMS: atom_id res chain seq x y z
N ILE A 1 20.10 7.34 11.92
CA ILE A 1 18.93 6.79 11.21
C ILE A 1 17.68 7.39 11.86
N HIS A 2 16.69 7.76 11.03
CA HIS A 2 15.41 8.24 11.52
C HIS A 2 14.71 7.17 12.37
N THR A 3 14.06 7.54 13.47
CA THR A 3 13.40 6.59 14.39
C THR A 3 12.29 5.77 13.69
N GLY A 4 11.57 6.38 12.74
CA GLY A 4 10.59 5.67 11.91
C GLY A 4 11.19 4.56 11.04
N ASP A 5 12.47 4.67 10.69
CA ASP A 5 13.21 3.71 9.87
C ASP A 5 14.01 2.70 10.70
N SER A 6 13.89 2.73 12.02
CA SER A 6 14.59 1.83 12.93
C SER A 6 13.72 0.63 13.31
N ILE A 7 14.36 -0.54 13.52
CA ILE A 7 13.73 -1.64 14.25
C ILE A 7 13.51 -1.19 15.68
N THR A 8 12.31 -1.37 16.20
CA THR A 8 11.92 -0.91 17.54
C THR A 8 11.42 -2.10 18.35
N VAL A 9 11.87 -2.18 19.60
CA VAL A 9 11.50 -3.27 20.53
C VAL A 9 10.88 -2.68 21.80
N ALA A 10 9.78 -3.26 22.26
CA ALA A 10 9.13 -2.94 23.52
C ALA A 10 8.86 -4.22 24.34
N PRO A 11 9.11 -4.23 25.66
CA PRO A 11 9.76 -3.17 26.45
C PRO A 11 11.23 -2.97 26.07
N ALA A 12 11.86 -1.90 26.57
CA ALA A 12 13.29 -1.66 26.37
C ALA A 12 14.11 -2.85 26.88
N GLN A 13 15.02 -3.37 26.02
CA GLN A 13 15.77 -4.60 26.32
C GLN A 13 17.16 -4.31 26.93
N THR A 14 17.74 -3.15 26.64
CA THR A 14 19.15 -2.84 26.99
C THR A 14 19.27 -1.76 28.07
N LEU A 15 18.18 -1.16 28.50
CA LEU A 15 18.17 -0.18 29.58
C LEU A 15 18.10 -0.88 30.96
N SER A 16 18.92 -0.42 31.90
CA SER A 16 18.72 -0.76 33.32
C SER A 16 17.47 -0.09 33.87
N ASP A 17 16.91 -0.64 34.95
CA ASP A 17 15.75 -0.04 35.61
C ASP A 17 16.03 1.41 36.04
N ARG A 18 17.22 1.71 36.54
CA ARG A 18 17.64 3.07 36.88
C ARG A 18 17.57 4.02 35.67
N GLN A 19 18.10 3.63 34.52
CA GLN A 19 18.04 4.44 33.32
C GLN A 19 16.59 4.63 32.86
N TYR A 20 15.80 3.57 32.84
CA TYR A 20 14.38 3.63 32.50
C TYR A 20 13.62 4.62 33.39
N GLN A 21 13.77 4.53 34.72
CA GLN A 21 13.10 5.43 35.65
C GLN A 21 13.59 6.89 35.52
N THR A 22 14.86 7.08 35.17
CA THR A 22 15.42 8.42 34.92
C THR A 22 14.78 9.04 33.67
N LEU A 23 14.67 8.30 32.56
CA LEU A 23 14.02 8.76 31.34
C LEU A 23 12.52 9.04 31.55
N ARG A 24 11.83 8.14 32.26
CA ARG A 24 10.42 8.33 32.66
C ARG A 24 10.24 9.63 33.44
N SER A 25 11.06 9.87 34.44
CA SER A 25 10.99 11.09 35.27
C SER A 25 11.32 12.34 34.47
N ALA A 26 12.29 12.27 33.55
CA ALA A 26 12.62 13.36 32.63
C ALA A 26 11.44 13.64 31.70
N SER A 27 10.79 12.62 31.15
CA SER A 27 9.62 12.75 30.28
C SER A 27 8.49 13.51 30.97
N ILE A 28 8.16 13.15 32.21
CA ILE A 28 7.10 13.82 32.98
C ILE A 28 7.45 15.29 33.20
N ARG A 29 8.70 15.62 33.52
CA ARG A 29 9.15 17.01 33.70
C ARG A 29 9.08 17.80 32.40
N ILE A 30 9.53 17.22 31.26
CA ILE A 30 9.51 17.88 29.97
C ILE A 30 8.08 18.20 29.54
N ILE A 31 7.17 17.22 29.63
CA ILE A 31 5.75 17.38 29.27
C ILE A 31 5.11 18.51 30.08
N ARG A 32 5.38 18.57 31.38
CA ARG A 32 4.87 19.61 32.28
C ARG A 32 5.45 21.00 31.98
N GLU A 33 6.75 21.09 31.70
CA GLU A 33 7.43 22.34 31.39
C GLU A 33 6.98 22.92 30.03
N ILE A 34 6.80 22.07 29.03
CA ILE A 34 6.25 22.47 27.72
C ILE A 34 4.76 22.87 27.82
N GLY A 35 4.07 22.41 28.86
CA GLY A 35 2.66 22.74 29.08
C GLY A 35 1.68 21.90 28.25
N VAL A 36 2.03 20.68 27.91
CA VAL A 36 1.11 19.72 27.29
C VAL A 36 0.16 19.22 28.36
N GLN A 37 -0.99 19.90 28.48
CA GLN A 37 -2.01 19.58 29.49
C GLN A 37 -2.99 18.51 28.99
N THR A 38 -3.19 18.41 27.67
CA THR A 38 -4.16 17.49 27.05
C THR A 38 -3.55 16.84 25.83
N GLY A 39 -3.76 15.56 25.70
CA GLY A 39 -3.34 14.82 24.50
C GLY A 39 -2.12 13.93 24.67
N GLY A 40 -1.69 13.35 23.57
CA GLY A 40 -0.52 12.48 23.50
C GLY A 40 0.74 13.25 23.17
N SER A 41 1.88 12.74 23.60
CA SER A 41 3.20 13.25 23.22
C SER A 41 4.17 12.09 23.00
N ASN A 42 5.22 12.37 22.23
CA ASN A 42 6.34 11.47 22.00
C ASN A 42 7.63 12.21 22.34
N ILE A 43 8.47 11.61 23.17
CA ILE A 43 9.79 12.14 23.52
C ILE A 43 10.85 11.13 23.10
N GLN A 44 11.87 11.60 22.41
CA GLN A 44 13.00 10.79 21.97
C GLN A 44 14.23 11.13 22.77
N PHE A 45 14.90 10.09 23.26
CA PHE A 45 16.15 10.16 23.97
C PHE A 45 17.24 9.37 23.25
N ALA A 46 18.47 9.84 23.36
CA ALA A 46 19.65 9.04 23.12
C ALA A 46 20.30 8.73 24.47
N VAL A 47 20.59 7.45 24.71
CA VAL A 47 21.29 6.99 25.92
C VAL A 47 22.65 6.52 25.52
N ASP A 48 23.69 6.97 26.23
CA ASP A 48 25.06 6.51 26.02
C ASP A 48 25.19 5.06 26.50
N PRO A 49 25.62 4.11 25.66
CA PRO A 49 25.75 2.71 26.05
C PRO A 49 26.86 2.45 27.07
N GLU A 50 27.83 3.37 27.23
CA GLU A 50 28.98 3.22 28.13
C GLU A 50 28.81 3.98 29.44
N SER A 51 27.81 4.86 29.54
CA SER A 51 27.54 5.67 30.73
C SER A 51 26.06 5.74 31.06
N ASP A 52 25.70 6.41 32.16
CA ASP A 52 24.30 6.72 32.47
C ASP A 52 23.83 8.02 31.82
N ASP A 53 24.63 8.63 30.93
CA ASP A 53 24.30 9.90 30.31
C ASP A 53 23.21 9.71 29.25
N PHE A 54 22.29 10.66 29.19
CA PHE A 54 21.25 10.69 28.19
C PHE A 54 21.03 12.09 27.63
N TYR A 55 20.56 12.14 26.40
CA TYR A 55 20.27 13.38 25.68
C TYR A 55 18.83 13.37 25.20
N VAL A 56 18.13 14.50 25.36
CA VAL A 56 16.82 14.71 24.76
C VAL A 56 17.03 15.09 23.29
N ILE A 57 16.54 14.29 22.37
CA ILE A 57 16.67 14.56 20.93
C ILE A 57 15.55 15.49 20.47
N GLU A 58 14.30 15.12 20.74
CA GLU A 58 13.14 15.93 20.42
C GLU A 58 11.93 15.55 21.27
N MET A 59 10.96 16.46 21.31
CA MET A 59 9.64 16.22 21.88
C MET A 59 8.58 16.64 20.87
N ASN A 60 7.66 15.75 20.59
CA ASN A 60 6.54 15.98 19.71
C ASN A 60 5.25 16.08 20.55
N PRO A 61 4.66 17.27 20.74
CA PRO A 61 3.44 17.46 21.54
C PRO A 61 2.18 17.08 20.74
N ARG A 62 2.18 15.91 20.20
CA ARG A 62 1.13 15.33 19.36
C ARG A 62 1.22 13.82 19.36
N VAL A 63 0.17 13.14 18.94
CA VAL A 63 0.27 11.72 18.56
C VAL A 63 1.23 11.55 17.39
N SER A 64 1.99 10.49 17.42
CA SER A 64 2.99 10.15 16.41
C SER A 64 2.73 8.74 15.86
N ARG A 65 3.47 8.35 14.83
CA ARG A 65 3.48 6.98 14.34
C ARG A 65 3.75 5.97 15.45
N SER A 66 4.73 6.27 16.32
CA SER A 66 5.04 5.43 17.47
C SER A 66 3.91 5.34 18.49
N SER A 67 2.97 6.30 18.53
CA SER A 67 1.78 6.21 19.39
C SER A 67 0.82 5.11 18.92
N ALA A 68 0.68 4.88 17.61
CA ALA A 68 -0.10 3.77 17.08
C ALA A 68 0.54 2.44 17.48
N LEU A 69 1.87 2.30 17.28
CA LEU A 69 2.62 1.14 17.73
C LEU A 69 2.45 0.89 19.24
N ALA A 70 2.67 1.91 20.07
CA ALA A 70 2.55 1.81 21.52
C ALA A 70 1.13 1.40 21.94
N SER A 71 0.10 1.94 21.29
CA SER A 71 -1.29 1.57 21.57
C SER A 71 -1.55 0.08 21.29
N LYS A 72 -1.04 -0.46 20.17
CA LYS A 72 -1.22 -1.87 19.81
C LYS A 72 -0.32 -2.78 20.67
N ALA A 73 0.91 -2.36 20.94
CA ALA A 73 1.85 -3.10 21.76
C ALA A 73 1.40 -3.26 23.22
N THR A 74 0.66 -2.31 23.74
CA THR A 74 0.15 -2.32 25.11
C THR A 74 -1.35 -2.65 25.19
N GLY A 75 -2.06 -2.58 24.07
CA GLY A 75 -3.52 -2.60 24.06
C GLY A 75 -4.16 -1.29 24.54
N PHE A 76 -3.39 -0.33 25.07
CA PHE A 76 -3.88 0.93 25.63
C PHE A 76 -4.19 1.97 24.53
N PRO A 77 -5.45 2.42 24.38
CA PRO A 77 -5.87 3.27 23.29
C PRO A 77 -5.46 4.74 23.47
N ILE A 78 -4.22 5.09 23.24
CA ILE A 78 -3.63 6.41 23.50
C ILE A 78 -4.45 7.54 22.85
N ALA A 79 -4.85 7.41 21.59
CA ALA A 79 -5.60 8.44 20.87
C ALA A 79 -6.99 8.70 21.50
N LYS A 80 -7.70 7.64 21.91
CA LYS A 80 -9.00 7.73 22.60
C LYS A 80 -8.85 8.45 23.94
N ILE A 81 -7.84 8.08 24.72
CA ILE A 81 -7.57 8.70 26.01
C ILE A 81 -7.19 10.18 25.81
N ALA A 82 -6.31 10.48 24.85
CA ALA A 82 -5.94 11.84 24.47
C ALA A 82 -7.16 12.70 24.11
N ALA A 83 -8.13 12.15 23.35
CA ALA A 83 -9.36 12.84 23.01
C ALA A 83 -10.24 13.15 24.25
N LYS A 84 -10.32 12.21 25.21
CA LYS A 84 -11.04 12.42 26.47
C LYS A 84 -10.37 13.52 27.32
N LEU A 85 -9.04 13.52 27.40
CA LEU A 85 -8.30 14.59 28.06
C LEU A 85 -8.57 15.96 27.42
N ALA A 86 -8.64 16.02 26.08
CA ALA A 86 -8.90 17.25 25.34
C ALA A 86 -10.29 17.85 25.62
N VAL A 87 -11.28 17.05 26.04
CA VAL A 87 -12.61 17.52 26.42
C VAL A 87 -12.78 17.67 27.94
N GLY A 88 -11.68 17.58 28.72
CA GLY A 88 -11.64 18.00 30.12
C GLY A 88 -11.61 16.90 31.18
N TYR A 89 -11.54 15.60 30.79
CA TYR A 89 -11.32 14.52 31.75
C TYR A 89 -9.89 14.52 32.26
N ALA A 90 -9.65 14.04 33.50
CA ALA A 90 -8.33 13.75 34.05
C ALA A 90 -8.01 12.23 33.85
N LEU A 91 -6.72 11.88 33.84
CA LEU A 91 -6.28 10.49 33.66
C LEU A 91 -6.80 9.51 34.69
N ASP A 92 -6.98 9.97 35.93
CA ASP A 92 -7.50 9.20 37.06
C ASP A 92 -9.02 9.06 37.04
N GLU A 93 -9.73 9.90 36.27
CA GLU A 93 -11.18 9.81 36.05
C GLU A 93 -11.55 8.87 34.88
N ILE A 94 -10.59 8.60 33.99
CA ILE A 94 -10.82 7.74 32.83
C ILE A 94 -10.49 6.29 33.24
N PRO A 95 -11.45 5.34 33.10
CA PRO A 95 -11.15 3.94 33.36
C PRO A 95 -10.17 3.39 32.30
N ASN A 96 -9.30 2.49 32.71
CA ASN A 96 -8.47 1.71 31.80
C ASN A 96 -9.35 0.69 31.06
N ASP A 97 -9.40 0.76 29.74
CA ASP A 97 -10.27 -0.09 28.91
C ASP A 97 -9.88 -1.58 28.97
N ILE A 98 -8.61 -1.88 29.33
CA ILE A 98 -8.08 -3.26 29.33
C ILE A 98 -8.34 -3.92 30.68
N THR A 99 -7.91 -3.31 31.75
CA THR A 99 -8.06 -3.89 33.10
C THR A 99 -9.47 -3.68 33.65
N ARG A 100 -10.15 -2.61 33.25
CA ARG A 100 -11.42 -2.11 33.80
C ARG A 100 -11.45 -1.93 35.31
N ALA A 101 -10.38 -2.30 35.99
CA ALA A 101 -10.20 -2.24 37.44
C ALA A 101 -9.29 -1.09 37.86
N THR A 102 -8.50 -0.53 36.94
CA THR A 102 -7.57 0.56 37.19
C THR A 102 -7.94 1.81 36.40
N PRO A 103 -7.47 3.03 36.79
CA PRO A 103 -7.61 4.22 35.98
C PRO A 103 -6.62 4.24 34.81
N ALA A 104 -6.86 5.11 33.84
CA ALA A 104 -5.97 5.30 32.67
C ALA A 104 -4.57 5.82 33.03
N SER A 105 -4.38 6.29 34.25
CA SER A 105 -3.07 6.66 34.82
C SER A 105 -2.20 5.46 35.21
N PHE A 106 -2.73 4.24 35.17
CA PHE A 106 -1.96 3.02 35.38
C PHE A 106 -0.97 2.80 34.24
N GLU A 107 0.32 2.70 34.59
CA GLU A 107 1.38 2.54 33.58
C GLU A 107 1.47 1.08 33.10
N PRO A 108 1.67 0.86 31.79
CA PRO A 108 1.80 -0.51 31.25
C PRO A 108 3.02 -1.24 31.81
N ALA A 109 2.81 -2.51 32.17
CA ALA A 109 3.87 -3.47 32.48
C ALA A 109 3.71 -4.67 31.51
N LEU A 110 4.75 -4.91 30.68
CA LEU A 110 4.71 -5.94 29.64
C LEU A 110 5.55 -7.16 30.06
N ASP A 111 4.99 -8.35 29.96
CA ASP A 111 5.68 -9.63 30.16
C ASP A 111 5.93 -10.40 28.86
N TYR A 112 5.72 -9.72 27.71
CA TYR A 112 5.99 -10.17 26.35
C TYR A 112 6.87 -9.16 25.61
N VAL A 113 7.38 -9.52 24.45
CA VAL A 113 8.23 -8.66 23.62
C VAL A 113 7.56 -8.34 22.31
N VAL A 114 7.50 -7.07 21.98
CA VAL A 114 6.98 -6.55 20.71
C VAL A 114 8.12 -6.05 19.86
N THR A 115 8.22 -6.53 18.63
CA THR A 115 9.20 -6.04 17.66
C THR A 115 8.48 -5.40 16.47
N LYS A 116 8.85 -4.17 16.14
CA LYS A 116 8.43 -3.43 14.95
C LYS A 116 9.57 -3.39 13.95
N ILE A 117 9.29 -3.72 12.69
CA ILE A 117 10.24 -3.54 11.58
C ILE A 117 9.61 -2.63 10.53
N PRO A 118 10.31 -1.57 10.06
CA PRO A 118 9.81 -0.70 9.00
C PRO A 118 9.81 -1.41 7.65
N ARG A 119 8.83 -1.09 6.80
CA ARG A 119 8.73 -1.57 5.43
C ARG A 119 9.12 -0.46 4.46
N PHE A 120 10.11 -0.73 3.63
CA PHE A 120 10.63 0.16 2.60
C PHE A 120 10.12 -0.26 1.23
N THR A 121 10.25 0.63 0.23
CA THR A 121 9.86 0.40 -1.15
C THR A 121 10.91 0.95 -2.13
N PHE A 122 12.18 0.85 -1.79
CA PHE A 122 13.27 1.28 -2.68
C PHE A 122 13.24 0.54 -4.02
N GLU A 123 12.71 -0.67 -4.03
CA GLU A 123 12.49 -1.48 -5.24
C GLU A 123 11.61 -0.80 -6.29
N LYS A 124 10.76 0.16 -5.87
CA LYS A 124 9.88 0.95 -6.75
C LYS A 124 10.53 2.22 -7.30
N PHE A 125 11.71 2.56 -6.84
CA PHE A 125 12.42 3.79 -7.18
C PHE A 125 13.84 3.49 -7.69
N PRO A 126 13.98 2.97 -8.92
CA PRO A 126 15.29 2.71 -9.52
C PRO A 126 16.15 3.99 -9.52
N GLY A 127 17.37 3.87 -9.06
CA GLY A 127 18.30 5.00 -8.91
C GLY A 127 18.33 5.64 -7.52
N ALA A 128 17.36 5.36 -6.65
CA ALA A 128 17.45 5.75 -5.24
C ALA A 128 18.44 4.85 -4.50
N ALA A 129 19.44 5.45 -3.85
CA ALA A 129 20.39 4.70 -3.02
C ALA A 129 19.66 4.15 -1.76
N PRO A 130 19.69 2.82 -1.50
CA PRO A 130 19.04 2.22 -0.35
C PRO A 130 19.84 2.45 0.95
N ARG A 131 20.16 3.70 1.23
CA ARG A 131 20.90 4.12 2.43
C ARG A 131 19.99 4.91 3.36
N LEU A 132 19.90 4.46 4.62
CA LEU A 132 19.10 5.13 5.64
C LEU A 132 19.88 6.32 6.23
N THR A 133 19.18 7.41 6.42
CA THR A 133 19.71 8.67 6.94
C THR A 133 18.81 9.20 8.07
N THR A 134 18.92 10.50 8.38
CA THR A 134 18.00 11.18 9.29
C THR A 134 16.65 11.52 8.64
N ARG A 135 16.51 11.35 7.31
CA ARG A 135 15.24 11.46 6.59
C ARG A 135 14.51 10.12 6.64
N MET A 136 13.21 10.13 6.89
CA MET A 136 12.38 8.93 6.88
C MET A 136 12.07 8.47 5.44
N HIS A 137 12.35 7.19 5.14
CA HIS A 137 12.09 6.56 3.85
C HIS A 137 11.02 5.46 3.93
N SER A 138 10.77 4.90 5.11
CA SER A 138 9.75 3.86 5.28
C SER A 138 8.35 4.37 4.94
N ILE A 139 7.56 3.49 4.31
CA ILE A 139 6.17 3.77 3.93
C ILE A 139 5.21 3.08 4.89
N GLY A 140 5.56 1.89 5.34
CA GLY A 140 4.79 1.11 6.29
C GLY A 140 5.67 0.45 7.34
N GLU A 141 5.03 -0.34 8.19
CA GLU A 141 5.72 -1.13 9.21
C GLU A 141 4.93 -2.39 9.55
N VAL A 142 5.62 -3.36 10.12
CA VAL A 142 5.02 -4.55 10.72
C VAL A 142 5.30 -4.58 12.21
N MET A 143 4.41 -5.22 12.95
CA MET A 143 4.57 -5.50 14.37
C MET A 143 4.32 -6.99 14.62
N ALA A 144 5.16 -7.59 15.43
CA ALA A 144 4.93 -8.94 15.92
C ALA A 144 5.21 -9.04 17.41
N ILE A 145 4.54 -9.96 18.06
CA ILE A 145 4.58 -10.17 19.49
C ILE A 145 5.02 -11.61 19.75
N GLY A 146 5.88 -11.79 20.76
CA GLY A 146 6.35 -13.10 21.23
C GLY A 146 6.73 -13.05 22.70
N ARG A 147 7.06 -14.19 23.30
CA ARG A 147 7.55 -14.25 24.70
C ARG A 147 9.01 -13.82 24.80
N THR A 148 9.74 -13.85 23.69
CA THR A 148 11.15 -13.47 23.60
C THR A 148 11.39 -12.53 22.41
N PHE A 149 12.52 -11.81 22.46
CA PHE A 149 12.93 -10.97 21.34
C PHE A 149 13.16 -11.80 20.06
N THR A 150 13.76 -12.99 20.18
CA THR A 150 14.01 -13.87 19.02
C THR A 150 12.72 -14.28 18.34
N GLU A 151 11.71 -14.71 19.09
CA GLU A 151 10.40 -15.07 18.57
C GLU A 151 9.71 -13.89 17.90
N SER A 152 9.64 -12.72 18.55
CA SER A 152 9.00 -11.52 17.99
C SER A 152 9.75 -10.98 16.76
N LEU A 153 11.09 -11.06 16.73
CA LEU A 153 11.91 -10.67 15.59
C LEU A 153 11.62 -11.52 14.35
N LEU A 154 11.64 -12.86 14.50
CA LEU A 154 11.41 -13.78 13.39
C LEU A 154 9.98 -13.65 12.82
N LYS A 155 8.99 -13.52 13.69
CA LYS A 155 7.60 -13.22 13.26
C LYS A 155 7.49 -11.88 12.53
N ALA A 156 8.16 -10.84 13.03
CA ALA A 156 8.16 -9.54 12.36
C ALA A 156 8.85 -9.61 10.99
N MET A 157 9.96 -10.34 10.86
CA MET A 157 10.63 -10.59 9.58
C MET A 157 9.72 -11.34 8.60
N ALA A 158 9.01 -12.39 9.05
CA ALA A 158 8.03 -13.12 8.24
C ALA A 158 6.87 -12.22 7.77
N SER A 159 6.50 -11.23 8.57
CA SER A 159 5.42 -10.29 8.25
C SER A 159 5.80 -9.21 7.22
N LEU A 160 7.09 -9.03 6.88
CA LEU A 160 7.52 -8.01 5.93
C LEU A 160 7.07 -8.27 4.49
N GLU A 161 6.74 -9.50 4.16
CA GLU A 161 6.36 -9.91 2.79
C GLU A 161 7.37 -9.43 1.73
N LEU A 162 8.65 -9.63 2.00
CA LEU A 162 9.73 -9.30 1.06
C LEU A 162 9.88 -10.39 0.01
N ASP A 163 10.14 -9.96 -1.21
CA ASP A 163 10.71 -10.86 -2.22
C ASP A 163 12.22 -10.96 -1.97
N PRO A 164 12.78 -12.16 -1.86
CA PRO A 164 14.22 -12.34 -1.63
C PRO A 164 15.11 -11.60 -2.64
N GLN A 165 14.64 -11.41 -3.88
CA GLN A 165 15.37 -10.67 -4.92
C GLN A 165 15.51 -9.16 -4.63
N ASP A 166 14.66 -8.59 -3.77
CA ASP A 166 14.73 -7.17 -3.41
C ASP A 166 15.62 -6.91 -2.21
N VAL A 167 16.03 -7.97 -1.52
CA VAL A 167 16.89 -7.86 -0.35
C VAL A 167 18.34 -7.82 -0.81
N VAL A 168 18.93 -6.63 -0.78
CA VAL A 168 20.37 -6.43 -1.01
C VAL A 168 20.99 -6.07 0.34
N PRO A 169 21.45 -7.06 1.11
CA PRO A 169 21.98 -6.81 2.45
C PRO A 169 23.35 -6.13 2.39
N SER A 170 23.55 -5.17 3.27
CA SER A 170 24.85 -4.54 3.51
C SER A 170 25.12 -4.44 4.99
N LEU A 171 26.24 -4.95 5.42
CA LEU A 171 26.68 -4.89 6.82
C LEU A 171 27.33 -3.54 7.14
N ASP A 172 28.13 -3.01 6.22
CA ASP A 172 28.96 -1.82 6.45
C ASP A 172 28.17 -0.51 6.37
N GLU A 173 27.08 -0.47 5.58
CA GLU A 173 26.23 0.72 5.45
C GLU A 173 24.87 0.53 6.12
N PRO A 174 24.29 1.60 6.70
CA PRO A 174 22.95 1.56 7.24
C PRO A 174 21.95 1.42 6.10
N SER A 175 21.53 0.19 5.79
CA SER A 175 20.58 -0.15 4.75
C SER A 175 19.25 -0.64 5.33
N PRO A 176 18.16 -0.61 4.55
CA PRO A 176 16.85 -1.15 4.95
C PRO A 176 16.89 -2.62 5.37
N TYR A 177 17.85 -3.36 4.84
CA TYR A 177 17.94 -4.82 4.97
C TYR A 177 19.15 -5.27 5.78
N ARG A 178 19.71 -4.36 6.60
CA ARG A 178 20.92 -4.62 7.39
C ARG A 178 20.77 -5.79 8.35
N ILE A 179 19.58 -6.03 8.88
CA ILE A 179 19.31 -7.18 9.75
C ILE A 179 19.59 -8.51 9.04
N PHE A 180 19.25 -8.63 7.75
CA PHE A 180 19.55 -9.84 6.97
C PHE A 180 21.07 -10.01 6.77
N ALA A 181 21.81 -8.91 6.59
CA ALA A 181 23.28 -8.95 6.54
C ALA A 181 23.90 -9.43 7.86
N VAL A 182 23.28 -9.09 9.01
CA VAL A 182 23.72 -9.61 10.31
C VAL A 182 23.53 -11.14 10.39
N PHE A 183 22.39 -11.66 9.93
CA PHE A 183 22.18 -13.12 9.84
C PHE A 183 23.21 -13.80 8.94
N GLU A 184 23.46 -13.25 7.76
CA GLU A 184 24.43 -13.79 6.79
C GLU A 184 25.85 -13.77 7.35
N ALA A 185 26.26 -12.68 7.99
CA ALA A 185 27.60 -12.55 8.60
C ALA A 185 27.81 -13.59 9.72
N LEU A 186 26.82 -13.81 10.56
CA LEU A 186 26.87 -14.83 11.62
C LEU A 186 26.90 -16.24 11.04
N ARG A 187 26.09 -16.53 10.03
CA ARG A 187 26.13 -17.82 9.30
C ARG A 187 27.48 -18.06 8.61
N ALA A 188 28.16 -17.01 8.16
CA ALA A 188 29.49 -17.05 7.60
C ALA A 188 30.60 -17.19 8.67
N GLY A 189 30.27 -17.17 9.96
CA GLY A 189 31.18 -17.36 11.07
C GLY A 189 31.80 -16.09 11.65
N MET A 190 31.32 -14.91 11.28
CA MET A 190 31.69 -13.63 11.91
C MET A 190 31.17 -13.61 13.35
N ASP A 191 31.96 -13.10 14.29
CA ASP A 191 31.56 -13.07 15.70
C ASP A 191 30.82 -11.76 16.09
N VAL A 192 30.22 -11.76 17.28
CA VAL A 192 29.43 -10.62 17.79
C VAL A 192 30.25 -9.34 17.91
N PRO A 193 31.48 -9.33 18.45
CA PRO A 193 32.35 -8.16 18.48
C PRO A 193 32.67 -7.57 17.10
N GLU A 194 32.99 -8.40 16.11
CA GLU A 194 33.32 -7.97 14.75
C GLU A 194 32.10 -7.28 14.09
N ILE A 195 30.92 -7.84 14.28
CA ILE A 195 29.66 -7.23 13.75
C ILE A 195 29.36 -5.93 14.49
N PHE A 196 29.58 -5.86 15.79
CA PHE A 196 29.41 -4.64 16.57
C PHE A 196 30.32 -3.51 16.07
N GLU A 197 31.62 -3.79 15.87
CA GLU A 197 32.58 -2.79 15.34
C GLU A 197 32.13 -2.21 13.98
N LYS A 198 31.53 -3.04 13.11
CA LYS A 198 31.05 -2.60 11.79
C LYS A 198 29.70 -1.86 11.85
N THR A 199 28.83 -2.23 12.78
CA THR A 199 27.43 -1.81 12.72
C THR A 199 27.05 -0.84 13.82
N MET A 200 27.74 -0.87 14.95
CA MET A 200 27.37 -0.21 16.21
C MET A 200 25.96 -0.62 16.71
N ILE A 201 25.46 -1.78 16.28
CA ILE A 201 24.25 -2.38 16.83
C ILE A 201 24.60 -2.96 18.20
N ASP A 202 23.77 -2.68 19.21
CA ASP A 202 24.01 -3.19 20.56
C ASP A 202 24.26 -4.71 20.57
N PRO A 203 25.30 -5.19 21.27
CA PRO A 203 25.69 -6.60 21.29
C PRO A 203 24.55 -7.55 21.75
N PHE A 204 23.61 -7.09 22.56
CA PHE A 204 22.44 -7.85 22.96
C PHE A 204 21.63 -8.35 21.75
N PHE A 205 21.38 -7.45 20.79
CA PHE A 205 20.61 -7.80 19.61
C PHE A 205 21.38 -8.72 18.67
N ILE A 206 22.68 -8.46 18.48
CA ILE A 206 23.54 -9.32 17.65
C ILE A 206 23.63 -10.73 18.28
N ALA A 207 23.85 -10.83 19.59
CA ALA A 207 23.88 -12.10 20.30
C ALA A 207 22.56 -12.86 20.24
N SER A 208 21.43 -12.15 20.24
CA SER A 208 20.12 -12.74 20.07
C SER A 208 19.97 -13.36 18.67
N VAL A 209 20.45 -12.67 17.63
CA VAL A 209 20.49 -13.23 16.26
C VAL A 209 21.47 -14.42 16.19
N ALA A 210 22.63 -14.34 16.84
CA ALA A 210 23.58 -15.44 16.90
C ALA A 210 22.98 -16.71 17.56
N LYS A 211 22.13 -16.53 18.57
CA LYS A 211 21.36 -17.65 19.16
C LYS A 211 20.42 -18.30 18.16
N ILE A 212 19.73 -17.51 17.30
CA ILE A 212 18.88 -18.06 16.24
C ILE A 212 19.72 -18.87 15.25
N VAL A 213 20.82 -18.30 14.76
CA VAL A 213 21.72 -18.95 13.81
C VAL A 213 22.32 -20.24 14.39
N ALA A 214 22.68 -20.25 15.68
CA ALA A 214 23.18 -21.45 16.34
C ALA A 214 22.09 -22.56 16.41
N GLU A 215 20.83 -22.19 16.68
CA GLU A 215 19.74 -23.12 16.68
C GLU A 215 19.45 -23.67 15.27
N GLU A 216 19.41 -22.81 14.25
CA GLU A 216 19.33 -23.24 12.85
C GLU A 216 20.42 -24.26 12.51
N GLY A 217 21.68 -24.00 12.92
CA GLY A 217 22.82 -24.90 12.68
C GLY A 217 22.75 -26.22 13.46
N SER A 218 21.93 -26.30 14.51
CA SER A 218 21.73 -27.52 15.30
C SER A 218 20.65 -28.43 14.74
N LEU A 219 19.82 -27.93 13.77
CA LEU A 219 18.73 -28.70 13.18
C LEU A 219 19.27 -29.92 12.41
N THR A 220 18.64 -31.06 12.63
CA THR A 220 18.96 -32.32 11.96
C THR A 220 17.79 -32.80 11.13
N GLU A 221 18.00 -33.71 10.17
CA GLU A 221 16.95 -34.29 9.34
C GLU A 221 15.81 -34.92 10.12
N THR A 222 16.09 -35.40 11.35
CA THR A 222 15.07 -35.96 12.24
C THR A 222 15.06 -35.20 13.56
N MET A 223 14.02 -34.39 13.76
CA MET A 223 13.83 -33.65 15.00
C MET A 223 12.91 -34.47 15.97
N ASN A 224 13.37 -34.65 17.20
CA ASN A 224 12.51 -35.14 18.25
C ASN A 224 11.60 -34.02 18.78
N ARG A 225 10.66 -34.39 19.67
CA ARG A 225 9.70 -33.45 20.24
C ARG A 225 10.35 -32.24 20.93
N GLU A 226 11.42 -32.46 21.66
CA GLU A 226 12.11 -31.42 22.44
C GLU A 226 12.81 -30.41 21.51
N ALA A 227 13.59 -30.89 20.55
CA ALA A 227 14.25 -30.02 19.56
C ALA A 227 13.25 -29.21 18.71
N MET A 228 12.16 -29.86 18.27
CA MET A 228 11.09 -29.18 17.55
C MET A 228 10.44 -28.10 18.41
N LEU A 229 10.16 -28.37 19.68
CA LEU A 229 9.54 -27.39 20.59
C LEU A 229 10.47 -26.19 20.86
N GLU A 230 11.77 -26.42 21.10
CA GLU A 230 12.73 -25.34 21.32
C GLU A 230 12.94 -24.49 20.05
N ALA A 231 13.02 -25.10 18.86
CA ALA A 231 13.05 -24.39 17.59
C ALA A 231 11.82 -23.47 17.41
N LYS A 232 10.63 -23.99 17.74
CA LYS A 232 9.39 -23.21 17.67
C LYS A 232 9.34 -22.07 18.71
N LYS A 233 9.84 -22.27 19.91
CA LYS A 233 9.92 -21.21 20.95
C LYS A 233 10.88 -20.08 20.59
N ILE A 234 11.93 -20.39 19.84
CA ILE A 234 12.84 -19.35 19.31
C ILE A 234 12.17 -18.53 18.21
N GLY A 235 11.17 -19.11 17.53
CA GLY A 235 10.41 -18.48 16.46
C GLY A 235 10.68 -19.03 15.06
N LEU A 236 11.43 -20.14 14.91
CA LEU A 236 11.67 -20.75 13.60
C LEU A 236 10.37 -21.26 12.98
N SER A 237 10.12 -20.86 11.74
CA SER A 237 8.92 -21.21 10.99
C SER A 237 8.95 -22.67 10.52
N ASP A 238 7.77 -23.25 10.23
CA ASP A 238 7.68 -24.57 9.62
C ASP A 238 8.38 -24.59 8.26
N GLU A 239 8.41 -23.46 7.54
CA GLU A 239 9.15 -23.29 6.28
C GLU A 239 10.67 -23.38 6.48
N THR A 240 11.21 -22.66 7.48
CA THR A 240 12.65 -22.74 7.81
C THR A 240 13.03 -24.17 8.20
N LEU A 241 12.21 -24.84 9.00
CA LEU A 241 12.43 -26.22 9.40
C LEU A 241 12.37 -27.19 8.22
N ALA A 242 11.46 -26.95 7.27
CA ALA A 242 11.33 -27.74 6.04
C ALA A 242 12.56 -27.59 5.14
N ALA A 243 13.06 -26.36 4.96
CA ALA A 243 14.26 -26.10 4.18
C ALA A 243 15.49 -26.82 4.72
N HIS A 244 15.66 -26.84 6.07
CA HIS A 244 16.79 -27.53 6.71
C HIS A 244 16.67 -29.06 6.68
N SER A 245 15.46 -29.59 6.78
CA SER A 245 15.21 -31.04 6.74
C SER A 245 15.03 -31.62 5.33
N GLY A 246 15.10 -30.78 4.28
CA GLY A 246 14.93 -31.22 2.89
C GLY A 246 13.54 -31.78 2.58
N THR A 247 12.51 -31.31 3.26
CA THR A 247 11.12 -31.76 3.12
C THR A 247 10.17 -30.59 2.85
N SER A 248 8.85 -30.86 2.78
CA SER A 248 7.87 -29.79 2.58
C SER A 248 7.34 -29.25 3.92
N THR A 249 6.83 -28.02 3.88
CA THR A 249 6.21 -27.35 5.02
C THR A 249 5.03 -28.12 5.57
N GLU A 250 4.24 -28.79 4.70
CA GLU A 250 3.11 -29.62 5.10
C GLU A 250 3.55 -30.83 5.92
N VAL A 251 4.68 -31.44 5.52
CA VAL A 251 5.25 -32.59 6.24
C VAL A 251 5.71 -32.13 7.63
N VAL A 252 6.44 -31.01 7.72
CA VAL A 252 6.88 -30.45 9.01
C VAL A 252 5.68 -30.13 9.89
N ARG A 253 4.66 -29.47 9.36
CA ARG A 253 3.41 -29.16 10.05
C ARG A 253 2.71 -30.40 10.56
N GLY A 254 2.66 -31.46 9.73
CA GLY A 254 2.09 -32.77 10.09
C GLY A 254 2.85 -33.43 11.23
N VAL A 255 4.18 -33.50 11.16
CA VAL A 255 5.05 -34.04 12.20
C VAL A 255 4.91 -33.25 13.49
N ARG A 256 4.97 -31.94 13.45
CA ARG A 256 4.81 -31.06 14.61
C ARG A 256 3.50 -31.35 15.34
N ARG A 257 2.39 -31.44 14.59
CA ARG A 257 1.07 -31.76 15.17
C ARG A 257 1.02 -33.19 15.73
N ALA A 258 1.60 -34.17 15.07
CA ALA A 258 1.68 -35.55 15.56
C ALA A 258 2.47 -35.68 16.87
N LEU A 259 3.48 -34.82 17.06
CA LEU A 259 4.25 -34.70 18.30
C LEU A 259 3.50 -33.90 19.40
N GLY A 260 2.26 -33.46 19.16
CA GLY A 260 1.45 -32.68 20.11
C GLY A 260 1.99 -31.26 20.33
N ILE A 261 2.69 -30.69 19.35
CA ILE A 261 3.22 -29.32 19.39
C ILE A 261 2.29 -28.43 18.58
N SER A 262 1.56 -27.57 19.26
CA SER A 262 0.68 -26.56 18.70
C SER A 262 0.88 -25.25 19.43
N PRO A 263 0.73 -24.09 18.76
CA PRO A 263 0.80 -22.82 19.47
C PRO A 263 -0.38 -22.68 20.43
N THR A 264 -0.15 -21.95 21.50
CA THR A 264 -1.15 -21.34 22.37
C THR A 264 -1.22 -19.86 22.09
N TYR A 265 -2.30 -19.21 22.48
CA TYR A 265 -2.49 -17.79 22.26
C TYR A 265 -2.57 -17.05 23.58
N LYS A 266 -1.79 -15.98 23.69
CA LYS A 266 -1.75 -15.08 24.83
C LYS A 266 -2.46 -13.78 24.48
N SER A 267 -3.07 -13.17 25.49
CA SER A 267 -3.68 -11.85 25.37
C SER A 267 -2.63 -10.74 25.53
N VAL A 268 -2.80 -9.65 24.80
CA VAL A 268 -2.02 -8.43 24.98
C VAL A 268 -2.60 -7.67 26.16
N ASP A 269 -1.89 -7.62 27.28
CA ASP A 269 -2.34 -6.92 28.47
C ASP A 269 -1.33 -5.85 28.92
N THR A 270 -1.79 -4.91 29.74
CA THR A 270 -0.96 -3.82 30.28
C THR A 270 -0.49 -4.08 31.72
N CYS A 271 -0.76 -5.22 32.27
CA CYS A 271 -0.60 -5.47 33.70
C CYS A 271 0.18 -6.76 34.03
N ALA A 272 0.83 -7.36 33.05
CA ALA A 272 1.62 -8.59 33.20
C ALA A 272 0.90 -9.69 34.02
N GLY A 273 -0.39 -9.87 33.74
CA GLY A 273 -1.24 -10.87 34.40
C GLY A 273 -1.74 -10.50 35.79
N GLU A 274 -1.48 -9.29 36.29
CA GLU A 274 -1.89 -8.87 37.65
C GLU A 274 -3.42 -8.67 37.76
N PHE A 275 -4.07 -8.32 36.63
CA PHE A 275 -5.51 -8.20 36.48
C PHE A 275 -5.97 -8.97 35.25
N PRO A 276 -7.22 -9.47 35.19
CA PRO A 276 -7.77 -10.02 33.98
C PRO A 276 -7.81 -8.96 32.86
N ALA A 277 -7.15 -9.23 31.72
CA ALA A 277 -7.18 -8.34 30.58
C ALA A 277 -8.48 -8.53 29.77
N GLN A 278 -9.05 -7.41 29.33
CA GLN A 278 -10.23 -7.38 28.43
C GLN A 278 -9.84 -6.69 27.12
N THR A 279 -8.92 -7.30 26.40
CA THR A 279 -8.41 -6.82 25.11
C THR A 279 -8.84 -7.78 24.01
N PRO A 280 -9.13 -7.28 22.79
CA PRO A 280 -9.36 -8.16 21.65
C PRO A 280 -8.07 -8.71 21.05
N TYR A 281 -6.89 -8.35 21.57
CA TYR A 281 -5.59 -8.60 20.96
C TYR A 281 -4.95 -9.89 21.48
N TYR A 282 -4.58 -10.76 20.55
CA TYR A 282 -3.93 -12.03 20.81
C TYR A 282 -2.68 -12.20 19.93
N TYR A 283 -1.72 -13.00 20.45
CA TYR A 283 -0.56 -13.45 19.71
C TYR A 283 -0.26 -14.91 20.04
N SER A 284 0.28 -15.65 19.08
CA SER A 284 0.67 -17.05 19.29
C SER A 284 2.03 -17.15 19.97
N THR A 285 2.22 -18.25 20.71
CA THR A 285 3.50 -18.68 21.24
C THR A 285 3.46 -20.18 21.55
N TYR A 286 4.59 -20.78 21.93
CA TYR A 286 4.64 -22.22 22.24
C TYR A 286 4.80 -22.46 23.74
N GLU A 287 3.74 -22.16 24.47
CA GLU A 287 3.62 -22.40 25.94
C GLU A 287 2.52 -23.41 26.25
N THR A 288 2.10 -23.47 27.51
CA THR A 288 1.14 -24.50 28.00
C THR A 288 -0.28 -23.97 28.14
N GLU A 289 -0.46 -22.65 28.33
CA GLU A 289 -1.75 -22.05 28.60
C GLU A 289 -2.24 -21.23 27.43
N ASP A 290 -3.51 -21.42 27.07
CA ASP A 290 -4.21 -20.63 26.03
C ASP A 290 -5.20 -19.70 26.71
N GLU A 291 -5.16 -18.41 26.34
CA GLU A 291 -5.96 -17.35 26.96
C GLU A 291 -7.12 -16.87 26.09
N VAL A 292 -7.32 -17.46 24.90
CA VAL A 292 -8.42 -17.07 24.01
C VAL A 292 -9.75 -17.48 24.60
N ILE A 293 -10.61 -16.49 24.81
CA ILE A 293 -12.01 -16.70 25.22
C ILE A 293 -12.88 -16.55 23.97
N ARG A 294 -13.42 -17.67 23.50
CA ARG A 294 -14.40 -17.68 22.42
C ARG A 294 -15.78 -17.30 22.96
N GLY A 295 -16.50 -16.46 22.20
CA GLY A 295 -17.92 -16.22 22.46
C GLY A 295 -18.79 -17.37 21.96
N ASP A 296 -20.11 -17.24 22.20
CA ASP A 296 -21.13 -18.21 21.74
C ASP A 296 -21.54 -18.00 20.28
N ASN A 297 -21.18 -16.87 19.68
CA ASN A 297 -21.52 -16.55 18.29
C ASN A 297 -20.64 -17.34 17.30
N GLU A 298 -21.22 -17.66 16.14
CA GLU A 298 -20.43 -18.09 14.99
C GLU A 298 -19.45 -16.97 14.60
N SER A 299 -18.28 -17.34 14.10
CA SER A 299 -17.24 -16.40 13.73
C SER A 299 -16.89 -16.46 12.24
N VAL A 300 -16.38 -15.36 11.71
CA VAL A 300 -15.80 -15.24 10.37
C VAL A 300 -14.42 -14.62 10.51
N VAL A 301 -13.42 -15.25 9.88
CA VAL A 301 -12.05 -14.72 9.83
C VAL A 301 -11.91 -13.81 8.61
N VAL A 302 -11.34 -12.63 8.84
CA VAL A 302 -10.93 -11.69 7.78
C VAL A 302 -9.42 -11.60 7.81
N LEU A 303 -8.77 -11.91 6.68
CA LEU A 303 -7.34 -11.72 6.54
C LEU A 303 -7.05 -10.28 6.10
N GLY A 304 -6.18 -9.61 6.86
CA GLY A 304 -5.82 -8.21 6.65
C GLY A 304 -4.91 -7.98 5.45
N SER A 305 -4.48 -6.75 5.27
CA SER A 305 -3.66 -6.33 4.13
C SER A 305 -2.15 -6.49 4.34
N GLY A 306 -1.71 -6.84 5.54
CA GLY A 306 -0.29 -6.83 5.88
C GLY A 306 0.30 -5.41 5.93
N PRO A 307 1.63 -5.27 5.78
CA PRO A 307 2.28 -3.97 5.84
C PRO A 307 1.90 -3.06 4.68
N ASN A 308 1.74 -1.77 4.96
CA ASN A 308 1.58 -0.78 3.91
C ASN A 308 2.82 -0.73 3.02
N ARG A 309 2.61 -0.81 1.71
CA ARG A 309 3.62 -0.65 0.67
C ARG A 309 2.97 -0.15 -0.61
N ILE A 310 3.76 0.32 -1.54
CA ILE A 310 3.24 0.72 -2.86
C ILE A 310 2.59 -0.49 -3.53
N GLY A 311 1.34 -0.35 -3.95
CA GLY A 311 0.52 -1.41 -4.51
C GLY A 311 -0.35 -2.17 -3.49
N GLN A 312 -0.06 -2.04 -2.19
CA GLN A 312 -0.80 -2.68 -1.09
C GLN A 312 -1.00 -1.65 0.04
N GLY A 313 -1.86 -0.68 -0.19
CA GLY A 313 -2.07 0.47 0.68
C GLY A 313 -3.24 0.31 1.65
N ILE A 314 -3.51 1.40 2.36
CA ILE A 314 -4.57 1.50 3.38
C ILE A 314 -5.98 1.30 2.79
N GLU A 315 -6.14 1.40 1.49
CA GLU A 315 -7.39 1.19 0.78
C GLU A 315 -7.94 -0.24 0.98
N PHE A 316 -7.04 -1.21 1.07
CA PHE A 316 -7.42 -2.59 1.38
C PHE A 316 -7.77 -2.76 2.86
N ASP A 317 -7.09 -2.05 3.74
CA ASP A 317 -7.44 -2.02 5.15
C ASP A 317 -8.85 -1.45 5.38
N TYR A 318 -9.22 -0.38 4.66
CA TYR A 318 -10.58 0.15 4.65
C TYR A 318 -11.62 -0.95 4.36
N ALA A 319 -11.38 -1.79 3.35
CA ALA A 319 -12.26 -2.89 3.00
C ALA A 319 -12.36 -3.92 4.13
N CYS A 320 -11.24 -4.28 4.76
CA CYS A 320 -11.19 -5.20 5.90
C CYS A 320 -11.96 -4.65 7.13
N VAL A 321 -11.83 -3.34 7.40
CA VAL A 321 -12.57 -2.66 8.49
C VAL A 321 -14.06 -2.73 8.25
N HIS A 322 -14.52 -2.36 7.05
CA HIS A 322 -15.93 -2.40 6.71
C HIS A 322 -16.50 -3.83 6.67
N ALA A 323 -15.67 -4.82 6.31
CA ALA A 323 -16.02 -6.22 6.43
C ALA A 323 -16.24 -6.62 7.89
N SER A 324 -15.32 -6.26 8.79
CA SER A 324 -15.47 -6.54 10.22
C SER A 324 -16.74 -5.93 10.81
N TYR A 325 -17.07 -4.69 10.41
CA TYR A 325 -18.31 -4.06 10.85
C TYR A 325 -19.56 -4.77 10.33
N ALA A 326 -19.59 -5.13 9.03
CA ALA A 326 -20.73 -5.84 8.46
C ALA A 326 -20.93 -7.23 9.07
N ILE A 327 -19.85 -7.95 9.39
CA ILE A 327 -19.92 -9.24 10.11
C ILE A 327 -20.52 -9.06 11.49
N LYS A 328 -20.08 -8.04 12.25
CA LYS A 328 -20.62 -7.71 13.57
C LYS A 328 -22.09 -7.26 13.50
N GLU A 329 -22.45 -6.44 12.48
CA GLU A 329 -23.83 -6.02 12.21
C GLU A 329 -24.75 -7.23 11.91
N ALA A 330 -24.21 -8.30 11.32
CA ALA A 330 -24.92 -9.57 11.10
C ALA A 330 -25.03 -10.47 12.35
N GLY A 331 -24.52 -10.03 13.49
CA GLY A 331 -24.55 -10.79 14.75
C GLY A 331 -23.50 -11.88 14.87
N LEU A 332 -22.47 -11.86 14.03
CA LEU A 332 -21.35 -12.79 14.03
C LEU A 332 -20.11 -12.16 14.68
N ASP A 333 -19.20 -13.00 15.16
CA ASP A 333 -17.89 -12.54 15.63
C ASP A 333 -16.96 -12.30 14.44
N ALA A 334 -16.41 -11.09 14.32
CA ALA A 334 -15.40 -10.76 13.34
C ALA A 334 -14.01 -11.03 13.91
N ILE A 335 -13.27 -11.95 13.30
CA ILE A 335 -11.90 -12.31 13.69
C ILE A 335 -10.94 -11.73 12.67
N MET A 336 -10.07 -10.83 13.10
CA MET A 336 -9.04 -10.23 12.24
C MET A 336 -7.70 -10.92 12.43
N VAL A 337 -6.99 -11.20 11.33
CA VAL A 337 -5.57 -11.60 11.35
C VAL A 337 -4.79 -10.56 10.56
N ASN A 338 -3.90 -9.84 11.22
CA ASN A 338 -3.06 -8.82 10.57
C ASN A 338 -1.80 -8.53 11.40
N SER A 339 -0.75 -8.04 10.74
CA SER A 339 0.54 -7.69 11.36
C SER A 339 0.88 -6.20 11.28
N ASN A 340 -0.03 -5.36 10.77
CA ASN A 340 0.22 -3.94 10.54
C ASN A 340 -0.31 -3.09 11.71
N PRO A 341 0.54 -2.43 12.52
CA PRO A 341 0.09 -1.63 13.65
C PRO A 341 -0.45 -0.25 13.25
N GLU A 342 -0.26 0.19 12.01
CA GLU A 342 -0.64 1.53 11.55
C GLU A 342 -2.04 1.58 10.91
N THR A 343 -2.81 0.51 10.99
CA THR A 343 -4.11 0.39 10.30
C THR A 343 -5.28 0.33 11.28
N VAL A 344 -6.45 0.73 10.79
CA VAL A 344 -7.70 0.74 11.58
C VAL A 344 -8.24 -0.67 11.79
N SER A 345 -7.95 -1.63 10.89
CA SER A 345 -8.34 -3.02 11.09
C SER A 345 -7.74 -3.64 12.35
N THR A 346 -6.62 -3.09 12.82
CA THR A 346 -5.96 -3.52 14.05
C THR A 346 -6.31 -2.64 15.26
N ASP A 347 -7.28 -1.74 15.16
CA ASP A 347 -7.78 -0.99 16.32
C ASP A 347 -8.66 -1.88 17.20
N TYR A 348 -8.61 -1.61 18.50
CA TYR A 348 -9.23 -2.45 19.56
C TYR A 348 -10.76 -2.60 19.46
N ASP A 349 -11.44 -1.74 18.74
CA ASP A 349 -12.90 -1.73 18.57
C ASP A 349 -13.38 -2.15 17.19
N THR A 350 -12.48 -2.46 16.26
CA THR A 350 -12.82 -2.84 14.88
C THR A 350 -13.35 -4.26 14.81
N SER A 351 -12.61 -5.23 15.26
CA SER A 351 -12.98 -6.65 15.25
C SER A 351 -13.40 -7.15 16.66
N THR A 352 -13.98 -8.32 16.73
CA THR A 352 -14.29 -8.98 18.01
C THR A 352 -13.02 -9.53 18.66
N ARG A 353 -12.16 -10.17 17.85
CA ARG A 353 -10.83 -10.63 18.23
C ARG A 353 -9.86 -10.34 17.10
N LEU A 354 -8.62 -10.01 17.46
CA LEU A 354 -7.55 -9.75 16.53
C LEU A 354 -6.31 -10.56 16.91
N TYR A 355 -5.76 -11.25 15.95
CA TYR A 355 -4.50 -11.96 16.06
C TYR A 355 -3.40 -11.18 15.35
N PHE A 356 -2.40 -10.71 16.10
CA PHE A 356 -1.19 -10.12 15.57
C PHE A 356 -0.25 -11.21 15.08
N GLU A 357 -0.47 -11.67 13.85
CA GLU A 357 0.28 -12.77 13.26
C GLU A 357 0.70 -12.48 11.82
N PRO A 358 1.79 -13.09 11.35
CA PRO A 358 2.15 -13.08 9.94
C PRO A 358 1.04 -13.68 9.08
N LEU A 359 0.82 -13.09 7.89
CA LEU A 359 -0.12 -13.62 6.90
C LEU A 359 0.54 -14.75 6.10
N SER A 360 0.86 -15.86 6.79
CA SER A 360 1.33 -17.09 6.18
C SER A 360 0.47 -18.28 6.61
N ALA A 361 0.49 -19.35 5.82
CA ALA A 361 -0.37 -20.51 6.06
C ALA A 361 -0.14 -21.15 7.44
N GLU A 362 1.09 -21.15 7.95
CA GLU A 362 1.42 -21.68 9.27
C GLU A 362 0.57 -21.01 10.36
N TYR A 363 0.62 -19.67 10.44
CA TYR A 363 -0.08 -18.91 11.48
C TYR A 363 -1.58 -18.86 11.25
N VAL A 364 -1.99 -18.62 10.00
CA VAL A 364 -3.41 -18.48 9.65
C VAL A 364 -4.18 -19.78 9.90
N LEU A 365 -3.63 -20.94 9.53
CA LEU A 365 -4.26 -22.23 9.77
C LEU A 365 -4.38 -22.58 11.26
N GLU A 366 -3.46 -22.14 12.09
CA GLU A 366 -3.56 -22.37 13.54
C GLU A 366 -4.62 -21.46 14.19
N VAL A 367 -4.75 -20.20 13.71
CA VAL A 367 -5.87 -19.31 14.12
C VAL A 367 -7.21 -19.91 13.71
N ILE A 368 -7.34 -20.37 12.45
CA ILE A 368 -8.57 -21.01 11.95
C ILE A 368 -8.92 -22.26 12.79
N ARG A 369 -7.92 -23.07 13.09
CA ARG A 369 -8.12 -24.26 13.95
C ARG A 369 -8.57 -23.89 15.37
N ARG A 370 -8.05 -22.78 15.91
CA ARG A 370 -8.42 -22.28 17.23
C ARG A 370 -9.83 -21.69 17.27
N GLU A 371 -10.17 -20.89 16.27
CA GLU A 371 -11.44 -20.17 16.18
C GLU A 371 -12.58 -21.01 15.62
N GLN A 372 -12.28 -21.99 14.74
CA GLN A 372 -13.27 -22.80 14.02
C GLN A 372 -14.36 -21.93 13.36
N PRO A 373 -13.98 -20.98 12.50
CA PRO A 373 -14.90 -20.05 11.92
C PRO A 373 -15.84 -20.73 10.91
N ARG A 374 -16.98 -20.09 10.63
CA ARG A 374 -17.85 -20.46 9.52
C ARG A 374 -17.12 -20.41 8.18
N GLY A 375 -16.15 -19.51 8.02
CA GLY A 375 -15.30 -19.39 6.85
C GLY A 375 -14.33 -18.24 6.95
N VAL A 376 -13.52 -18.07 5.90
CA VAL A 376 -12.45 -17.10 5.81
C VAL A 376 -12.68 -16.17 4.61
N VAL A 377 -12.52 -14.87 4.81
CA VAL A 377 -12.60 -13.84 3.77
C VAL A 377 -11.20 -13.41 3.37
N LEU A 378 -10.86 -13.57 2.08
CA LEU A 378 -9.55 -13.25 1.49
C LEU A 378 -9.56 -11.98 0.63
N GLN A 379 -10.69 -11.66 0.00
CA GLN A 379 -10.78 -10.67 -1.09
C GLN A 379 -10.52 -9.23 -0.67
N PHE A 380 -10.60 -8.89 0.62
CA PHE A 380 -10.53 -7.50 1.07
C PHE A 380 -9.12 -7.03 1.38
N GLY A 381 -8.26 -7.93 1.82
CA GLY A 381 -6.86 -7.62 2.17
C GLY A 381 -5.92 -7.40 0.97
N GLY A 382 -6.43 -7.31 -0.24
CA GLY A 382 -5.62 -7.17 -1.46
C GLY A 382 -4.90 -8.47 -1.81
N GLN A 383 -3.68 -8.34 -2.37
CA GLN A 383 -2.93 -9.50 -2.87
C GLN A 383 -2.32 -10.38 -1.76
N SER A 384 -2.05 -9.82 -0.59
CA SER A 384 -1.39 -10.55 0.51
C SER A 384 -2.16 -11.80 0.94
N PRO A 385 -3.44 -11.71 1.31
CA PRO A 385 -4.21 -12.89 1.68
C PRO A 385 -4.57 -13.81 0.51
N LEU A 386 -4.65 -13.30 -0.74
CA LEU A 386 -4.99 -14.12 -1.89
C LEU A 386 -3.92 -15.18 -2.19
N LYS A 387 -2.66 -14.92 -1.89
CA LYS A 387 -1.57 -15.90 -2.01
C LYS A 387 -1.81 -17.16 -1.20
N LEU A 388 -2.62 -17.09 -0.15
CA LEU A 388 -2.93 -18.22 0.72
C LEU A 388 -4.14 -19.03 0.25
N ALA A 389 -4.85 -18.61 -0.81
CA ALA A 389 -6.13 -19.18 -1.20
C ALA A 389 -6.06 -20.70 -1.46
N HIS A 390 -5.06 -21.16 -2.20
CA HIS A 390 -4.87 -22.59 -2.50
C HIS A 390 -4.51 -23.41 -1.28
N GLU A 391 -3.51 -22.96 -0.50
CA GLU A 391 -3.09 -23.68 0.73
C GLU A 391 -4.22 -23.80 1.74
N LEU A 392 -5.04 -22.76 1.89
CA LEU A 392 -6.21 -22.79 2.76
C LEU A 392 -7.29 -23.76 2.24
N GLN A 393 -7.53 -23.77 0.92
CA GLN A 393 -8.49 -24.67 0.29
C GLN A 393 -8.04 -26.13 0.42
N GLU A 394 -6.76 -26.45 0.16
CA GLU A 394 -6.17 -27.78 0.33
C GLU A 394 -6.23 -28.25 1.79
N ALA A 395 -6.12 -27.33 2.73
CA ALA A 395 -6.30 -27.61 4.16
C ALA A 395 -7.78 -27.81 4.57
N GLY A 396 -8.73 -27.71 3.62
CA GLY A 396 -10.17 -27.90 3.86
C GLY A 396 -10.87 -26.69 4.48
N VAL A 397 -10.26 -25.48 4.39
CA VAL A 397 -10.84 -24.26 4.94
C VAL A 397 -11.93 -23.75 4.01
N GLN A 398 -13.09 -23.41 4.57
CA GLN A 398 -14.17 -22.77 3.82
C GLN A 398 -13.80 -21.32 3.48
N ILE A 399 -13.60 -21.02 2.20
CA ILE A 399 -13.41 -19.65 1.72
C ILE A 399 -14.77 -19.04 1.41
N LEU A 400 -15.02 -17.84 1.95
CA LEU A 400 -16.23 -17.06 1.68
C LEU A 400 -15.95 -16.10 0.54
N GLY A 401 -16.70 -16.23 -0.56
CA GLY A 401 -16.57 -15.38 -1.75
C GLY A 401 -16.12 -16.14 -2.99
N THR A 402 -15.41 -15.43 -3.86
CA THR A 402 -14.88 -15.99 -5.12
C THR A 402 -13.94 -17.15 -4.82
N SER A 403 -14.13 -18.26 -5.52
CA SER A 403 -13.33 -19.46 -5.32
C SER A 403 -11.87 -19.24 -5.77
N PRO A 404 -10.90 -19.98 -5.19
CA PRO A 404 -9.50 -19.90 -5.63
C PRO A 404 -9.32 -20.16 -7.13
N ASP A 405 -10.03 -21.12 -7.71
CA ASP A 405 -9.94 -21.38 -9.17
C ASP A 405 -10.48 -20.21 -10.01
N ALA A 406 -11.53 -19.52 -9.55
CA ALA A 406 -12.05 -18.32 -10.22
C ALA A 406 -11.08 -17.14 -10.09
N ILE A 407 -10.36 -17.02 -8.98
CA ILE A 407 -9.29 -16.04 -8.80
C ILE A 407 -8.16 -16.33 -9.79
N ASP A 408 -7.70 -17.57 -9.87
CA ASP A 408 -6.67 -17.98 -10.82
C ASP A 408 -7.11 -17.81 -12.29
N LEU A 409 -8.37 -18.11 -12.60
CA LEU A 409 -8.93 -17.88 -13.94
C LEU A 409 -8.80 -16.41 -14.36
N ALA A 410 -9.03 -15.49 -13.44
CA ALA A 410 -8.91 -14.06 -13.70
C ALA A 410 -7.46 -13.55 -13.75
N GLU A 411 -6.55 -14.14 -12.95
CA GLU A 411 -5.14 -13.74 -12.88
C GLU A 411 -4.26 -14.41 -13.95
N ASP A 412 -4.59 -15.63 -14.38
CA ASP A 412 -3.87 -16.32 -15.47
C ASP A 412 -4.24 -15.69 -16.82
N ARG A 413 -3.29 -14.96 -17.42
CA ARG A 413 -3.49 -14.25 -18.68
C ARG A 413 -4.00 -15.14 -19.81
N SER A 414 -3.54 -16.40 -19.87
CA SER A 414 -3.92 -17.35 -20.92
C SER A 414 -5.33 -17.92 -20.71
N ARG A 415 -5.69 -18.24 -19.46
CA ARG A 415 -7.05 -18.67 -19.10
C ARG A 415 -8.05 -17.54 -19.34
N PHE A 416 -7.73 -16.33 -18.83
CA PHE A 416 -8.57 -15.15 -18.95
C PHE A 416 -8.76 -14.73 -20.42
N GLY A 417 -7.68 -14.70 -21.23
CA GLY A 417 -7.75 -14.37 -22.64
C GLY A 417 -8.64 -15.34 -23.44
N ARG A 418 -8.62 -16.64 -23.13
CA ARG A 418 -9.54 -17.62 -23.71
C ARG A 418 -10.99 -17.33 -23.34
N LEU A 419 -11.26 -17.05 -22.06
CA LEU A 419 -12.59 -16.68 -21.60
C LEU A 419 -13.11 -15.43 -22.32
N LEU A 420 -12.29 -14.38 -22.45
CA LEU A 420 -12.66 -13.17 -23.19
C LEU A 420 -13.02 -13.47 -24.65
N THR A 421 -12.26 -14.35 -25.30
CA THR A 421 -12.51 -14.77 -26.66
C THR A 421 -13.83 -15.57 -26.79
N GLU A 422 -14.10 -16.48 -25.88
CA GLU A 422 -15.36 -17.25 -25.81
C GLU A 422 -16.58 -16.34 -25.57
N LEU A 423 -16.38 -15.28 -24.80
CA LEU A 423 -17.41 -14.28 -24.53
C LEU A 423 -17.53 -13.21 -25.64
N GLU A 424 -16.72 -13.27 -26.67
CA GLU A 424 -16.65 -12.25 -27.73
C GLU A 424 -16.42 -10.85 -27.14
N ILE A 425 -15.61 -10.75 -26.07
CA ILE A 425 -15.20 -9.48 -25.44
C ILE A 425 -13.80 -9.10 -25.94
N PRO A 426 -13.65 -7.94 -26.60
CA PRO A 426 -12.35 -7.52 -27.12
C PRO A 426 -11.31 -7.34 -26.03
N HIS A 427 -10.08 -7.73 -26.33
CA HIS A 427 -8.91 -7.55 -25.46
C HIS A 427 -7.64 -7.33 -26.29
N PRO A 428 -6.58 -6.70 -25.74
CA PRO A 428 -5.30 -6.58 -26.43
C PRO A 428 -4.70 -7.93 -26.76
N ARG A 429 -4.02 -8.03 -27.90
CA ARG A 429 -3.25 -9.24 -28.24
C ARG A 429 -2.08 -9.36 -27.27
N PHE A 430 -1.77 -10.57 -26.87
CA PHE A 430 -0.69 -10.89 -25.93
C PHE A 430 -0.04 -12.22 -26.28
N GLY A 431 1.13 -12.47 -25.69
CA GLY A 431 1.80 -13.74 -25.68
C GLY A 431 2.63 -13.93 -24.42
N ALA A 432 3.11 -15.15 -24.20
CA ALA A 432 3.92 -15.48 -23.03
C ALA A 432 5.08 -16.42 -23.44
N SER A 433 6.28 -16.21 -22.91
CA SER A 433 7.41 -17.09 -23.12
C SER A 433 8.32 -17.16 -21.89
N ILE A 434 8.92 -18.34 -21.69
CA ILE A 434 9.95 -18.60 -20.67
C ILE A 434 11.36 -18.34 -21.20
N THR A 435 11.53 -17.99 -22.48
CA THR A 435 12.82 -17.75 -23.11
C THR A 435 12.91 -16.33 -23.65
N ALA A 436 14.09 -15.74 -23.59
CA ALA A 436 14.34 -14.40 -24.14
C ALA A 436 14.06 -14.31 -25.64
N ASP A 437 14.41 -15.35 -26.41
CA ASP A 437 14.16 -15.40 -27.85
C ASP A 437 12.66 -15.47 -28.15
N GLY A 438 11.91 -16.30 -27.42
CA GLY A 438 10.45 -16.34 -27.56
C GLY A 438 9.77 -15.03 -27.18
N VAL A 439 10.30 -14.27 -26.19
CA VAL A 439 9.81 -12.93 -25.87
C VAL A 439 10.03 -11.97 -27.04
N ARG A 440 11.21 -12.02 -27.70
CA ARG A 440 11.50 -11.21 -28.90
C ARG A 440 10.57 -11.55 -30.08
N GLU A 441 10.37 -12.84 -30.33
CA GLU A 441 9.46 -13.31 -31.41
C GLU A 441 8.04 -12.78 -31.19
N ILE A 442 7.53 -12.88 -29.96
CA ILE A 442 6.20 -12.35 -29.61
C ILE A 442 6.17 -10.83 -29.78
N ALA A 443 7.18 -10.10 -29.32
CA ALA A 443 7.23 -8.64 -29.45
C ALA A 443 7.21 -8.21 -30.93
N HIS A 444 7.95 -8.91 -31.81
CA HIS A 444 7.94 -8.67 -33.25
C HIS A 444 6.59 -8.98 -33.89
N GLU A 445 5.94 -10.10 -33.49
CA GLU A 445 4.61 -10.47 -33.99
C GLU A 445 3.53 -9.44 -33.59
N LEU A 446 3.57 -8.96 -32.35
CA LEU A 446 2.65 -7.94 -31.85
C LEU A 446 2.95 -6.57 -32.45
N GLY A 447 4.21 -6.29 -32.78
CA GLY A 447 4.72 -5.00 -33.21
C GLY A 447 4.81 -4.00 -32.06
N TYR A 448 5.90 -3.21 -32.03
CA TYR A 448 6.09 -2.18 -31.00
C TYR A 448 5.06 -1.04 -31.08
N PRO A 449 4.79 -0.32 -29.97
CA PRO A 449 5.22 -0.61 -28.62
C PRO A 449 4.50 -1.80 -27.98
N VAL A 450 5.19 -2.46 -27.04
CA VAL A 450 4.64 -3.56 -26.22
C VAL A 450 4.88 -3.30 -24.73
N VAL A 451 4.05 -3.89 -23.90
CA VAL A 451 4.25 -3.94 -22.44
C VAL A 451 4.84 -5.29 -22.09
N VAL A 452 5.97 -5.29 -21.39
CA VAL A 452 6.65 -6.53 -20.96
C VAL A 452 6.60 -6.59 -19.43
N ARG A 453 6.23 -7.75 -18.89
CA ARG A 453 6.12 -7.96 -17.44
C ARG A 453 6.35 -9.42 -17.06
N PRO A 454 6.85 -9.71 -15.85
CA PRO A 454 6.79 -11.06 -15.30
C PRO A 454 5.33 -11.47 -15.03
N SER A 455 5.03 -12.77 -15.01
CA SER A 455 3.74 -13.28 -14.55
C SER A 455 3.59 -13.05 -13.03
N TYR A 456 2.34 -12.84 -12.57
CA TYR A 456 1.99 -12.74 -11.13
C TYR A 456 2.71 -11.62 -10.39
N VAL A 457 2.68 -10.39 -10.91
CA VAL A 457 3.28 -9.22 -10.25
C VAL A 457 2.24 -8.29 -9.65
N LEU A 458 2.54 -7.75 -8.45
CA LEU A 458 1.72 -6.77 -7.75
C LEU A 458 2.10 -5.34 -8.13
N GLY A 459 1.08 -4.49 -8.40
CA GLY A 459 1.27 -3.05 -8.63
C GLY A 459 2.19 -2.75 -9.81
N GLY A 460 2.09 -3.52 -10.89
CA GLY A 460 2.88 -3.34 -12.11
C GLY A 460 4.39 -3.52 -11.94
N ARG A 461 4.81 -4.23 -10.91
CA ARG A 461 6.24 -4.42 -10.59
C ARG A 461 7.02 -4.97 -11.76
N ARG A 462 8.14 -4.30 -12.11
CA ARG A 462 8.98 -4.64 -13.28
C ARG A 462 8.20 -4.67 -14.60
N MET A 463 7.09 -3.95 -14.69
CA MET A 463 6.38 -3.73 -15.93
C MET A 463 7.01 -2.56 -16.68
N GLU A 464 7.36 -2.74 -17.95
CA GLU A 464 7.98 -1.70 -18.78
C GLU A 464 7.33 -1.63 -20.16
N ILE A 465 7.14 -0.39 -20.64
CA ILE A 465 6.73 -0.15 -22.03
C ILE A 465 7.99 -0.11 -22.88
N VAL A 466 8.04 -0.98 -23.89
CA VAL A 466 9.19 -1.19 -24.77
C VAL A 466 8.82 -0.73 -26.17
N TYR A 467 9.65 0.17 -26.72
CA TYR A 467 9.37 0.80 -28.02
C TYR A 467 10.18 0.23 -29.18
N ASN A 468 11.20 -0.56 -28.91
CA ASN A 468 12.12 -1.14 -29.90
C ASN A 468 12.93 -2.30 -29.30
N ASP A 469 13.73 -2.96 -30.15
CA ASP A 469 14.55 -4.11 -29.74
C ASP A 469 15.63 -3.74 -28.71
N ASP A 470 16.23 -2.55 -28.79
CA ASP A 470 17.25 -2.11 -27.83
C ASP A 470 16.65 -1.98 -26.41
N ASP A 471 15.44 -1.45 -26.33
CA ASP A 471 14.70 -1.34 -25.07
C ASP A 471 14.35 -2.73 -24.52
N LEU A 472 13.91 -3.65 -25.40
CA LEU A 472 13.60 -5.02 -25.01
C LEU A 472 14.84 -5.76 -24.50
N ASP A 473 15.98 -5.62 -25.19
CA ASP A 473 17.22 -6.24 -24.76
C ASP A 473 17.72 -5.71 -23.41
N LEU A 474 17.52 -4.41 -23.14
CA LEU A 474 17.86 -3.85 -21.84
C LEU A 474 16.98 -4.42 -20.73
N TYR A 475 15.67 -4.51 -20.99
CA TYR A 475 14.71 -5.13 -20.06
C TYR A 475 15.11 -6.60 -19.76
N LEU A 476 15.36 -7.39 -20.78
CA LEU A 476 15.72 -8.79 -20.63
C LEU A 476 17.03 -9.00 -19.87
N ARG A 477 18.02 -8.10 -20.03
CA ARG A 477 19.27 -8.14 -19.25
C ARG A 477 19.08 -7.77 -17.79
N SER A 478 18.21 -6.80 -17.50
CA SER A 478 17.91 -6.37 -16.12
C SER A 478 17.03 -7.40 -15.39
N SER A 479 16.27 -8.19 -16.14
CA SER A 479 15.34 -9.20 -15.65
C SER A 479 15.91 -10.63 -15.71
N ALA A 480 17.24 -10.80 -15.71
CA ALA A 480 17.98 -12.06 -15.90
C ALA A 480 17.64 -13.22 -14.94
N THR A 481 16.65 -13.05 -14.08
CA THR A 481 16.04 -14.07 -13.24
C THR A 481 14.58 -14.34 -13.68
N THR A 482 14.36 -14.64 -14.96
CA THR A 482 13.13 -15.35 -15.33
C THR A 482 13.24 -16.76 -14.75
N SER A 483 12.42 -17.03 -13.73
CA SER A 483 12.28 -18.38 -13.22
C SER A 483 11.70 -19.25 -14.35
N PRO A 484 12.16 -20.49 -14.55
CA PRO A 484 11.57 -21.42 -15.50
C PRO A 484 10.07 -21.63 -15.26
N ASP A 485 9.61 -21.39 -14.04
CA ASP A 485 8.22 -21.59 -13.64
C ASP A 485 7.31 -20.36 -13.87
N HIS A 486 7.89 -19.20 -14.24
CA HIS A 486 7.13 -17.97 -14.44
C HIS A 486 7.47 -17.32 -15.79
N PRO A 487 6.59 -17.44 -16.81
CA PRO A 487 6.82 -16.83 -18.11
C PRO A 487 6.79 -15.30 -18.05
N THR A 488 7.55 -14.69 -18.96
CA THR A 488 7.44 -13.27 -19.26
C THR A 488 6.24 -13.06 -20.19
N LEU A 489 5.35 -12.16 -19.78
CA LEU A 489 4.19 -11.76 -20.58
C LEU A 489 4.57 -10.58 -21.48
N VAL A 490 4.06 -10.58 -22.69
CA VAL A 490 4.18 -9.49 -23.66
C VAL A 490 2.79 -9.14 -24.14
N ASP A 491 2.33 -7.95 -23.81
CA ASP A 491 1.02 -7.43 -24.24
C ASP A 491 1.23 -6.31 -25.28
N LYS A 492 0.35 -6.23 -26.30
CA LYS A 492 0.31 -5.06 -27.18
C LYS A 492 -0.04 -3.83 -26.36
N PHE A 493 0.82 -2.81 -26.41
CA PHE A 493 0.54 -1.53 -25.74
C PHE A 493 -0.54 -0.75 -26.50
N MET A 494 -1.53 -0.26 -25.77
CA MET A 494 -2.69 0.44 -26.32
C MET A 494 -2.46 1.95 -26.24
N GLU A 495 -1.69 2.47 -27.18
CA GLU A 495 -1.33 3.90 -27.27
C GLU A 495 -2.53 4.76 -27.65
N ASP A 496 -2.67 5.94 -27.06
CA ASP A 496 -3.77 6.90 -27.28
C ASP A 496 -5.17 6.37 -26.87
N TYR A 497 -5.21 5.41 -25.93
CA TYR A 497 -6.46 4.97 -25.33
C TYR A 497 -6.70 5.66 -23.98
N VAL A 498 -7.96 5.83 -23.63
CA VAL A 498 -8.41 6.25 -22.28
C VAL A 498 -8.65 5.00 -21.44
N GLU A 499 -8.11 4.96 -20.25
CA GLU A 499 -8.41 3.87 -19.29
C GLU A 499 -9.69 4.14 -18.51
N ILE A 500 -10.42 3.06 -18.24
CA ILE A 500 -11.66 3.08 -17.45
C ILE A 500 -11.56 1.98 -16.40
N ASP A 501 -11.72 2.33 -15.16
CA ASP A 501 -11.89 1.40 -14.04
C ASP A 501 -13.37 1.22 -13.70
N VAL A 502 -13.78 -0.02 -13.42
CA VAL A 502 -15.13 -0.34 -12.96
C VAL A 502 -15.04 -1.16 -11.68
N ASP A 503 -15.61 -0.64 -10.59
CA ASP A 503 -15.81 -1.40 -9.36
C ASP A 503 -17.25 -1.94 -9.30
N ALA A 504 -17.39 -3.24 -9.03
CA ALA A 504 -18.66 -3.92 -8.96
C ALA A 504 -18.72 -4.92 -7.80
N VAL A 505 -19.94 -5.30 -7.43
CA VAL A 505 -20.22 -6.41 -6.51
C VAL A 505 -21.09 -7.41 -7.24
N SER A 506 -20.76 -8.70 -7.14
CA SER A 506 -21.56 -9.80 -7.68
C SER A 506 -21.96 -10.77 -6.57
N ASP A 507 -23.17 -11.32 -6.64
CA ASP A 507 -23.64 -12.40 -5.77
C ASP A 507 -23.71 -13.78 -6.48
N GLY A 508 -23.10 -13.85 -7.68
CA GLY A 508 -23.12 -15.02 -8.56
C GLY A 508 -24.37 -15.13 -9.44
N GLU A 509 -25.39 -14.30 -9.21
CA GLU A 509 -26.64 -14.22 -10.02
C GLU A 509 -26.85 -12.81 -10.56
N ASP A 510 -26.70 -11.82 -9.71
CA ASP A 510 -26.84 -10.41 -10.02
C ASP A 510 -25.51 -9.66 -9.86
N VAL A 511 -25.38 -8.50 -10.55
CA VAL A 511 -24.19 -7.65 -10.49
C VAL A 511 -24.61 -6.21 -10.29
N TYR A 512 -24.12 -5.61 -9.20
CA TYR A 512 -24.25 -4.18 -8.92
C TYR A 512 -22.98 -3.45 -9.36
N ILE A 513 -23.10 -2.50 -10.27
CA ILE A 513 -22.00 -1.63 -10.71
C ILE A 513 -21.91 -0.45 -9.75
N GLY A 514 -20.88 -0.46 -8.92
CA GLY A 514 -20.65 0.57 -7.89
C GLY A 514 -20.22 1.90 -8.47
N GLY A 515 -19.38 1.89 -9.51
CA GLY A 515 -18.93 3.08 -10.21
C GLY A 515 -18.10 2.78 -11.44
N ILE A 516 -18.18 3.69 -12.40
CA ILE A 516 -17.33 3.71 -13.61
C ILE A 516 -16.48 4.97 -13.53
N MET A 517 -15.18 4.82 -13.61
CA MET A 517 -14.20 5.87 -13.43
C MET A 517 -13.38 6.04 -14.71
N GLU A 518 -13.34 7.25 -15.24
CA GLU A 518 -12.52 7.63 -16.39
C GLU A 518 -11.18 8.19 -15.89
N HIS A 519 -10.07 7.66 -16.39
CA HIS A 519 -8.74 8.18 -16.09
C HIS A 519 -8.45 9.45 -16.87
N ILE A 520 -7.78 10.40 -16.21
CA ILE A 520 -7.38 11.66 -16.82
C ILE A 520 -6.06 11.48 -17.56
N GLU A 521 -5.13 10.71 -17.01
CA GLU A 521 -3.89 10.34 -17.68
C GLU A 521 -4.16 9.30 -18.77
N GLU A 522 -3.31 9.32 -19.80
CA GLU A 522 -3.38 8.38 -20.93
C GLU A 522 -3.05 6.94 -20.47
N ALA A 523 -3.53 5.94 -21.21
CA ALA A 523 -3.19 4.54 -21.01
C ALA A 523 -1.66 4.33 -20.96
N GLY A 524 -1.21 3.49 -20.00
CA GLY A 524 0.21 3.25 -19.73
C GLY A 524 0.74 3.90 -18.45
N VAL A 525 -0.07 4.71 -17.79
CA VAL A 525 0.13 5.09 -16.39
C VAL A 525 -0.66 4.12 -15.51
N HIS A 526 -0.04 3.55 -14.48
CA HIS A 526 -0.72 2.62 -13.58
C HIS A 526 -2.00 3.26 -12.99
N SER A 527 -3.10 2.51 -12.94
CA SER A 527 -4.40 3.01 -12.49
C SER A 527 -4.38 3.66 -11.08
N GLY A 528 -3.53 3.14 -10.19
CA GLY A 528 -3.30 3.74 -8.87
C GLY A 528 -2.65 5.12 -8.91
N ASP A 529 -1.88 5.42 -9.95
CA ASP A 529 -1.14 6.66 -10.14
C ASP A 529 -1.88 7.67 -11.02
N SER A 530 -2.98 7.26 -11.65
CA SER A 530 -3.82 8.15 -12.46
C SER A 530 -4.84 8.87 -11.59
N SER A 531 -5.07 10.14 -11.91
CA SER A 531 -6.27 10.84 -11.47
C SER A 531 -7.46 10.25 -12.22
N CYS A 532 -8.57 10.02 -11.55
CA CYS A 532 -9.77 9.54 -12.22
C CYS A 532 -11.02 10.28 -11.76
N VAL A 533 -12.00 10.31 -12.65
CA VAL A 533 -13.29 11.00 -12.42
C VAL A 533 -14.47 10.05 -12.56
N THR A 534 -15.44 10.20 -11.68
CA THR A 534 -16.76 9.56 -11.79
C THR A 534 -17.86 10.61 -11.60
N PRO A 535 -18.92 10.59 -12.43
CA PRO A 535 -19.11 9.80 -13.64
C PRO A 535 -18.12 10.17 -14.76
N PRO A 536 -17.92 9.31 -15.78
CA PRO A 536 -17.11 9.60 -16.95
C PRO A 536 -17.52 10.89 -17.67
N ILE A 537 -16.55 11.63 -18.20
CA ILE A 537 -16.76 12.96 -18.82
C ILE A 537 -16.57 12.98 -20.34
N THR A 538 -15.70 12.07 -20.88
CA THR A 538 -15.45 12.02 -22.32
C THR A 538 -16.11 10.81 -23.00
N ILE A 539 -16.52 9.80 -22.20
CA ILE A 539 -17.10 8.57 -22.69
C ILE A 539 -18.61 8.73 -22.89
N HIS A 540 -19.12 8.51 -24.09
CA HIS A 540 -20.54 8.66 -24.36
C HIS A 540 -21.37 7.47 -23.84
N ARG A 541 -22.65 7.69 -23.61
CA ARG A 541 -23.55 6.75 -22.91
C ARG A 541 -23.60 5.35 -23.51
N ALA A 542 -23.50 5.18 -24.84
CA ALA A 542 -23.54 3.86 -25.44
C ALA A 542 -22.29 3.02 -25.10
N LEU A 543 -21.12 3.67 -24.96
CA LEU A 543 -19.91 2.99 -24.51
C LEU A 543 -20.01 2.63 -23.03
N VAL A 544 -20.55 3.52 -22.20
CA VAL A 544 -20.82 3.22 -20.77
C VAL A 544 -21.71 1.97 -20.66
N GLN A 545 -22.79 1.88 -21.44
CA GLN A 545 -23.67 0.70 -21.45
C GLN A 545 -22.96 -0.57 -21.89
N ARG A 546 -22.04 -0.48 -22.88
CA ARG A 546 -21.21 -1.62 -23.30
C ARG A 546 -20.25 -2.08 -22.22
N ILE A 547 -19.60 -1.15 -21.51
CA ILE A 547 -18.74 -1.44 -20.38
C ILE A 547 -19.54 -2.12 -19.26
N GLU A 548 -20.74 -1.63 -18.96
CA GLU A 548 -21.63 -2.29 -17.99
C GLU A 548 -22.02 -3.73 -18.41
N ASP A 549 -22.35 -3.96 -19.70
CA ASP A 549 -22.67 -5.28 -20.21
C ASP A 549 -21.46 -6.23 -20.08
N TYR A 550 -20.29 -5.79 -20.50
CA TYR A 550 -19.07 -6.59 -20.39
C TYR A 550 -18.76 -6.90 -18.91
N THR A 551 -18.92 -5.93 -18.01
CA THR A 551 -18.72 -6.12 -16.57
C THR A 551 -19.64 -7.20 -16.01
N ARG A 552 -20.94 -7.17 -16.34
CA ARG A 552 -21.93 -8.18 -15.88
C ARG A 552 -21.60 -9.56 -16.43
N ARG A 553 -21.31 -9.67 -17.72
CA ARG A 553 -20.99 -10.95 -18.37
C ARG A 553 -19.72 -11.56 -17.78
N LEU A 554 -18.68 -10.76 -17.54
CA LEU A 554 -17.43 -11.21 -16.95
C LEU A 554 -17.63 -11.66 -15.49
N ALA A 555 -18.32 -10.89 -14.69
CA ALA A 555 -18.58 -11.24 -13.29
C ALA A 555 -19.23 -12.61 -13.15
N LEU A 556 -20.26 -12.86 -13.95
CA LEU A 556 -20.99 -14.14 -13.92
C LEU A 556 -20.19 -15.30 -14.52
N SER A 557 -19.42 -15.05 -15.61
CA SER A 557 -18.66 -16.12 -16.27
C SER A 557 -17.38 -16.51 -15.50
N VAL A 558 -16.75 -15.58 -14.82
CA VAL A 558 -15.64 -15.87 -13.88
C VAL A 558 -16.18 -16.56 -12.62
N GLY A 559 -17.44 -16.35 -12.27
CA GLY A 559 -18.03 -16.85 -11.03
C GLY A 559 -17.67 -16.00 -9.81
N VAL A 560 -17.63 -14.68 -10.00
CA VAL A 560 -17.31 -13.75 -8.92
C VAL A 560 -18.43 -13.72 -7.88
N VAL A 561 -18.03 -13.84 -6.61
CA VAL A 561 -18.89 -13.58 -5.46
C VAL A 561 -18.18 -12.59 -4.53
N GLY A 562 -18.73 -11.41 -4.37
CA GLY A 562 -18.11 -10.29 -3.64
C GLY A 562 -17.64 -9.19 -4.56
N LEU A 563 -16.54 -8.51 -4.19
CA LEU A 563 -15.97 -7.39 -4.93
C LEU A 563 -15.23 -7.83 -6.20
N MET A 564 -15.31 -6.97 -7.21
CA MET A 564 -14.57 -7.10 -8.46
C MET A 564 -14.20 -5.72 -9.00
N ASN A 565 -12.99 -5.63 -9.57
CA ASN A 565 -12.56 -4.50 -10.37
C ASN A 565 -12.21 -4.97 -11.78
N ILE A 566 -12.66 -4.26 -12.80
CA ILE A 566 -12.29 -4.51 -14.20
C ILE A 566 -11.68 -3.24 -14.78
N GLN A 567 -10.57 -3.40 -15.49
CA GLN A 567 -9.93 -2.32 -16.24
C GLN A 567 -10.20 -2.47 -17.73
N PHE A 568 -10.64 -1.38 -18.34
CA PHE A 568 -10.91 -1.25 -19.76
C PHE A 568 -10.02 -0.17 -20.39
N VAL A 569 -9.82 -0.27 -21.70
CA VAL A 569 -9.30 0.81 -22.54
C VAL A 569 -10.29 1.13 -23.63
N VAL A 570 -10.43 2.43 -23.90
CA VAL A 570 -11.41 2.95 -24.87
C VAL A 570 -10.73 3.90 -25.86
N ARG A 571 -10.99 3.73 -27.15
CA ARG A 571 -10.60 4.68 -28.20
C ARG A 571 -11.67 4.67 -29.30
N GLY A 572 -12.29 5.84 -29.56
CA GLY A 572 -13.44 5.91 -30.45
C GLY A 572 -14.58 5.01 -29.98
N ASP A 573 -15.00 4.07 -30.81
CA ASP A 573 -16.02 3.06 -30.47
C ASP A 573 -15.44 1.75 -29.95
N ASP A 574 -14.11 1.62 -29.89
CA ASP A 574 -13.45 0.39 -29.43
C ASP A 574 -13.39 0.39 -27.89
N VAL A 575 -13.85 -0.71 -27.30
CA VAL A 575 -13.75 -1.02 -25.86
C VAL A 575 -13.08 -2.37 -25.72
N MET A 576 -11.98 -2.41 -24.97
CA MET A 576 -11.24 -3.65 -24.70
C MET A 576 -11.02 -3.84 -23.22
N VAL A 577 -11.05 -5.10 -22.74
CA VAL A 577 -10.72 -5.46 -21.37
C VAL A 577 -9.22 -5.67 -21.22
N ILE A 578 -8.59 -5.03 -20.24
CA ILE A 578 -7.17 -5.26 -19.91
C ILE A 578 -7.05 -6.34 -18.86
N GLU A 579 -7.74 -6.21 -17.72
CA GLU A 579 -7.67 -7.16 -16.60
C GLU A 579 -8.95 -7.18 -15.77
N CYS A 580 -9.13 -8.27 -15.05
CA CYS A 580 -10.20 -8.46 -14.07
C CYS A 580 -9.59 -8.89 -12.73
N ASN A 581 -9.91 -8.18 -11.69
CA ASN A 581 -9.45 -8.45 -10.33
C ASN A 581 -10.65 -8.84 -9.46
N PRO A 582 -10.90 -10.14 -9.16
CA PRO A 582 -12.05 -10.59 -8.36
C PRO A 582 -11.81 -10.37 -6.85
N ARG A 583 -11.49 -9.16 -6.48
CA ARG A 583 -11.15 -8.71 -5.13
C ARG A 583 -11.40 -7.22 -4.96
N ALA A 584 -11.23 -6.71 -3.73
CA ALA A 584 -11.20 -5.27 -3.50
C ALA A 584 -10.12 -4.60 -4.37
N SER A 585 -10.45 -3.43 -4.86
CA SER A 585 -9.55 -2.54 -5.57
C SER A 585 -9.18 -1.35 -4.67
N ARG A 586 -8.20 -0.58 -5.11
CA ARG A 586 -7.84 0.68 -4.46
C ARG A 586 -8.92 1.74 -4.57
N THR A 587 -9.73 1.68 -5.62
CA THR A 587 -10.80 2.64 -5.88
C THR A 587 -12.08 2.38 -5.09
N VAL A 588 -12.23 1.23 -4.43
CA VAL A 588 -13.41 0.89 -3.61
C VAL A 588 -13.73 1.96 -2.55
N PRO A 589 -12.78 2.50 -1.77
CA PRO A 589 -13.07 3.59 -0.83
C PRO A 589 -13.53 4.86 -1.53
N PHE A 590 -12.89 5.22 -2.65
CA PHE A 590 -13.25 6.37 -3.46
C PHE A 590 -14.67 6.25 -4.00
N VAL A 591 -14.99 5.15 -4.68
CA VAL A 591 -16.31 4.88 -5.24
C VAL A 591 -17.38 4.86 -4.15
N SER A 592 -17.12 4.19 -3.03
CA SER A 592 -18.05 4.12 -1.90
C SER A 592 -18.39 5.51 -1.36
N LYS A 593 -17.40 6.40 -1.25
CA LYS A 593 -17.61 7.78 -0.79
C LYS A 593 -18.21 8.69 -1.88
N ALA A 594 -17.88 8.45 -3.15
CA ALA A 594 -18.42 9.22 -4.28
C ALA A 594 -19.92 8.94 -4.51
N THR A 595 -20.33 7.69 -4.30
CA THR A 595 -21.73 7.25 -4.56
C THR A 595 -22.60 7.17 -3.31
N GLY A 596 -22.00 7.12 -2.12
CA GLY A 596 -22.69 6.90 -0.86
C GLY A 596 -23.07 5.43 -0.60
N VAL A 597 -22.64 4.50 -1.46
CA VAL A 597 -22.89 3.06 -1.31
C VAL A 597 -21.63 2.38 -0.75
N PRO A 598 -21.67 1.81 0.45
CA PRO A 598 -20.50 1.21 1.10
C PRO A 598 -20.19 -0.17 0.51
N LEU A 599 -19.51 -0.21 -0.66
CA LEU A 599 -19.31 -1.43 -1.46
C LEU A 599 -18.70 -2.60 -0.66
N ALA A 600 -17.75 -2.34 0.22
CA ALA A 600 -17.16 -3.38 1.05
C ALA A 600 -18.16 -4.03 2.02
N LYS A 601 -19.08 -3.23 2.62
CA LYS A 601 -20.17 -3.78 3.45
C LYS A 601 -21.18 -4.56 2.61
N VAL A 602 -21.54 -4.02 1.44
CA VAL A 602 -22.46 -4.72 0.51
C VAL A 602 -21.87 -6.07 0.11
N ALA A 603 -20.61 -6.10 -0.31
CA ALA A 603 -19.92 -7.33 -0.65
C ALA A 603 -19.86 -8.30 0.54
N THR A 604 -19.58 -7.83 1.76
CA THR A 604 -19.57 -8.71 2.94
C THR A 604 -20.93 -9.35 3.20
N ARG A 605 -22.02 -8.60 3.07
CA ARG A 605 -23.39 -9.16 3.18
C ARG A 605 -23.63 -10.24 2.14
N VAL A 606 -23.14 -10.03 0.90
CA VAL A 606 -23.16 -11.06 -0.15
C VAL A 606 -22.35 -12.29 0.25
N LEU A 607 -21.14 -12.12 0.80
CA LEU A 607 -20.32 -13.24 1.31
C LEU A 607 -21.00 -14.03 2.43
N LEU A 608 -21.87 -13.37 3.20
CA LEU A 608 -22.66 -13.99 4.27
C LEU A 608 -23.95 -14.65 3.75
N GLY A 609 -24.26 -14.51 2.46
CA GLY A 609 -25.36 -15.22 1.77
C GLY A 609 -26.57 -14.33 1.40
N GLU A 610 -26.51 -13.02 1.64
CA GLU A 610 -27.58 -12.11 1.18
C GLU A 610 -27.49 -11.90 -0.34
N LYS A 611 -28.64 -11.69 -0.98
CA LYS A 611 -28.71 -11.45 -2.41
C LYS A 611 -28.83 -9.96 -2.72
N LEU A 612 -28.14 -9.51 -3.80
CA LEU A 612 -28.15 -8.11 -4.23
C LEU A 612 -29.56 -7.58 -4.52
N ARG A 613 -30.43 -8.40 -5.07
CA ARG A 613 -31.84 -8.06 -5.36
C ARG A 613 -32.67 -7.73 -4.11
N ASP A 614 -32.25 -8.20 -2.95
CA ASP A 614 -32.92 -7.98 -1.66
C ASP A 614 -32.37 -6.73 -0.95
N MET A 615 -31.34 -6.09 -1.53
CA MET A 615 -30.68 -4.91 -0.97
C MET A 615 -31.16 -3.63 -1.70
N ASP A 616 -31.52 -2.61 -0.95
CA ASP A 616 -31.81 -1.28 -1.51
C ASP A 616 -30.50 -0.48 -1.64
N LEU A 617 -29.84 -0.60 -2.77
CA LEU A 617 -28.53 0.01 -3.02
C LEU A 617 -28.60 1.41 -3.66
N GLY A 618 -29.78 1.86 -4.08
CA GLY A 618 -29.95 3.14 -4.74
C GLY A 618 -29.26 3.25 -6.10
N SER A 619 -29.33 4.44 -6.72
CA SER A 619 -28.62 4.71 -7.98
C SER A 619 -27.32 5.47 -7.72
N SER A 620 -26.26 5.17 -8.47
CA SER A 620 -24.92 5.76 -8.30
C SER A 620 -24.76 7.22 -8.75
N SER A 621 -25.79 7.88 -9.32
CA SER A 621 -25.69 9.26 -9.81
C SER A 621 -26.18 10.28 -8.80
N ASN A 622 -25.29 11.17 -8.34
CA ASN A 622 -25.59 12.21 -7.34
C ASN A 622 -25.62 13.65 -7.91
N GLY A 623 -25.46 13.82 -9.23
CA GLY A 623 -25.41 15.15 -9.86
C GLY A 623 -24.12 15.93 -9.57
N HIS A 624 -23.09 15.27 -9.06
CA HIS A 624 -21.77 15.82 -8.79
C HIS A 624 -20.70 15.01 -9.54
N PHE A 625 -19.56 15.65 -9.75
CA PHE A 625 -18.32 14.97 -10.16
C PHE A 625 -17.49 14.69 -8.92
N SER A 626 -16.93 13.50 -8.86
CA SER A 626 -15.93 13.12 -7.87
C SER A 626 -14.63 12.80 -8.58
N VAL A 627 -13.52 13.40 -8.12
CA VAL A 627 -12.19 13.19 -8.69
C VAL A 627 -11.30 12.60 -7.61
N LYS A 628 -10.60 11.53 -7.97
CA LYS A 628 -9.49 10.96 -7.20
C LYS A 628 -8.18 11.55 -7.72
N ALA A 629 -7.32 12.02 -6.84
CA ALA A 629 -5.95 12.41 -7.16
C ALA A 629 -4.95 11.59 -6.34
N PRO A 630 -3.91 11.01 -6.96
CA PRO A 630 -2.90 10.23 -6.25
C PRO A 630 -1.95 11.12 -5.46
N VAL A 631 -1.38 10.57 -4.38
CA VAL A 631 -0.33 11.20 -3.56
C VAL A 631 0.97 10.43 -3.75
N PHE A 632 2.05 11.13 -4.06
CA PHE A 632 3.35 10.55 -4.36
C PHE A 632 4.39 10.87 -3.29
N PRO A 633 5.31 9.95 -2.96
CA PRO A 633 6.38 10.16 -1.99
C PRO A 633 7.67 10.67 -2.63
N PHE A 634 7.61 11.37 -3.77
CA PHE A 634 8.81 11.80 -4.51
C PHE A 634 9.70 12.76 -3.73
N ASP A 635 9.14 13.48 -2.75
CA ASP A 635 9.90 14.30 -1.80
C ASP A 635 10.90 13.49 -0.96
N ARG A 636 10.62 12.21 -0.73
CA ARG A 636 11.49 11.29 0.02
C ARG A 636 12.60 10.69 -0.84
N PHE A 637 12.42 10.67 -2.16
CA PHE A 637 13.32 10.07 -3.16
C PHE A 637 13.77 11.13 -4.17
N ALA A 638 14.58 12.08 -3.73
CA ALA A 638 14.94 13.29 -4.47
C ALA A 638 15.65 13.06 -5.83
N ASP A 639 16.25 11.88 -6.02
CA ASP A 639 17.02 11.53 -7.22
C ASP A 639 16.23 10.69 -8.23
N VAL A 640 14.94 10.53 -8.05
CA VAL A 640 14.07 9.71 -8.92
C VAL A 640 13.29 10.60 -9.89
N ASP A 641 13.13 10.12 -11.13
CA ASP A 641 12.25 10.78 -12.12
C ASP A 641 10.78 10.63 -11.68
N PRO A 642 10.05 11.73 -11.47
CA PRO A 642 8.63 11.69 -11.16
C PRO A 642 7.72 11.32 -12.35
N LEU A 643 8.29 10.99 -13.51
CA LEU A 643 7.53 10.52 -14.66
C LEU A 643 6.80 9.23 -14.33
N LEU A 644 5.49 9.22 -14.53
CA LEU A 644 4.63 8.08 -14.29
C LEU A 644 4.72 7.05 -15.42
N GLY A 645 4.41 5.82 -15.09
CA GLY A 645 4.48 4.69 -16.02
C GLY A 645 3.61 3.53 -15.54
N PRO A 646 3.79 2.33 -16.10
CA PRO A 646 2.95 1.17 -15.77
C PRO A 646 3.23 0.60 -14.38
N GLU A 647 4.33 0.96 -13.75
CA GLU A 647 4.64 0.57 -12.38
C GLU A 647 4.17 1.65 -11.40
N MET A 648 3.38 1.22 -10.42
CA MET A 648 2.79 2.10 -9.43
C MET A 648 3.83 2.73 -8.49
N ARG A 649 3.64 4.03 -8.15
CA ARG A 649 4.51 4.84 -7.29
C ARG A 649 3.78 5.61 -6.19
N SER A 650 2.45 5.76 -6.28
CA SER A 650 1.65 6.47 -5.28
C SER A 650 1.56 5.71 -3.96
N THR A 651 1.46 6.47 -2.87
CA THR A 651 1.35 5.95 -1.49
C THR A 651 -0.02 6.20 -0.87
N GLY A 652 -0.87 6.94 -1.54
CA GLY A 652 -2.21 7.26 -1.08
C GLY A 652 -2.97 8.05 -2.13
N GLU A 653 -4.18 8.48 -1.78
CA GLU A 653 -5.06 9.21 -2.68
C GLU A 653 -5.91 10.22 -1.92
N ALA A 654 -6.35 11.25 -2.62
CA ALA A 654 -7.27 12.26 -2.12
C ALA A 654 -8.49 12.36 -3.04
N MET A 655 -9.61 12.85 -2.52
CA MET A 655 -10.85 13.00 -3.26
C MET A 655 -11.34 14.44 -3.23
N GLY A 656 -11.78 14.95 -4.38
CA GLY A 656 -12.50 16.21 -4.53
C GLY A 656 -13.91 15.97 -5.09
N ILE A 657 -14.91 16.66 -4.57
CA ILE A 657 -16.30 16.61 -5.06
C ILE A 657 -16.78 18.02 -5.36
N ASP A 658 -17.38 18.20 -6.53
CA ASP A 658 -17.98 19.48 -6.97
C ASP A 658 -19.06 19.23 -8.02
N ARG A 659 -19.87 20.23 -8.32
CA ARG A 659 -20.85 20.16 -9.41
C ARG A 659 -20.20 20.22 -10.78
N THR A 660 -18.99 20.74 -10.86
CA THR A 660 -18.19 20.82 -12.08
C THR A 660 -16.97 19.92 -11.99
N PHE A 661 -16.55 19.35 -13.10
CA PHE A 661 -15.33 18.57 -13.16
C PHE A 661 -14.09 19.40 -12.72
N GLY A 662 -13.94 20.61 -13.27
CA GLY A 662 -12.79 21.48 -12.93
C GLY A 662 -12.73 21.82 -11.45
N GLY A 663 -13.89 22.07 -10.79
CA GLY A 663 -13.97 22.29 -9.35
C GLY A 663 -13.59 21.05 -8.53
N ALA A 664 -14.09 19.88 -8.92
CA ALA A 664 -13.73 18.62 -8.28
C ALA A 664 -12.24 18.29 -8.43
N PHE A 665 -11.69 18.52 -9.61
CA PHE A 665 -10.26 18.28 -9.91
C PHE A 665 -9.34 19.15 -9.05
N VAL A 666 -9.62 20.46 -8.96
CA VAL A 666 -8.86 21.39 -8.11
C VAL A 666 -8.91 20.97 -6.65
N LYS A 667 -10.09 20.60 -6.14
CA LYS A 667 -10.25 20.13 -4.76
C LYS A 667 -9.43 18.88 -4.50
N ALA A 668 -9.44 17.92 -5.42
CA ALA A 668 -8.65 16.69 -5.32
C ALA A 668 -7.15 16.96 -5.31
N LEU A 669 -6.65 17.78 -6.25
CA LEU A 669 -5.23 18.16 -6.30
C LEU A 669 -4.79 18.93 -5.06
N THR A 670 -5.60 19.89 -4.60
CA THR A 670 -5.29 20.65 -3.36
C THR A 670 -5.21 19.71 -2.15
N ALA A 671 -6.14 18.76 -2.04
CA ALA A 671 -6.12 17.75 -0.98
C ALA A 671 -4.93 16.78 -1.09
N ALA A 672 -4.43 16.54 -2.31
CA ALA A 672 -3.20 15.78 -2.57
C ALA A 672 -1.90 16.60 -2.38
N GLY A 673 -2.01 17.86 -1.93
CA GLY A 673 -0.86 18.74 -1.70
C GLY A 673 -0.35 19.45 -2.94
N GLN A 674 -1.11 19.46 -4.04
CA GLN A 674 -0.76 20.13 -5.29
C GLN A 674 -1.68 21.34 -5.51
N THR A 675 -1.09 22.52 -5.69
CA THR A 675 -1.85 23.75 -5.92
C THR A 675 -1.63 24.26 -7.33
N LEU A 676 -2.71 24.41 -8.11
CA LEU A 676 -2.66 25.04 -9.42
C LEU A 676 -2.66 26.57 -9.30
N PRO A 677 -1.84 27.29 -10.10
CA PRO A 677 -1.78 28.74 -10.11
C PRO A 677 -3.04 29.37 -10.72
N GLU A 678 -3.35 30.60 -10.34
CA GLU A 678 -4.46 31.38 -10.93
C GLU A 678 -3.97 32.43 -11.91
N SER A 679 -2.68 32.70 -11.95
CA SER A 679 -2.01 33.61 -12.86
C SER A 679 -0.51 33.32 -12.90
N GLY A 680 0.23 33.97 -13.77
CA GLY A 680 1.69 33.85 -13.82
C GLY A 680 2.19 33.33 -15.15
N LYS A 681 3.30 32.58 -15.12
CA LYS A 681 3.99 32.10 -16.32
C LYS A 681 3.93 30.59 -16.46
N VAL A 682 3.47 30.13 -17.63
CA VAL A 682 3.44 28.70 -17.99
C VAL A 682 4.56 28.38 -18.96
N TYR A 683 5.39 27.39 -18.62
CA TYR A 683 6.38 26.85 -19.56
C TYR A 683 5.84 25.59 -20.24
N ILE A 684 5.91 25.57 -21.58
CA ILE A 684 5.38 24.47 -22.40
C ILE A 684 6.51 23.85 -23.24
N SER A 685 6.76 22.57 -23.03
CA SER A 685 7.70 21.78 -23.82
C SER A 685 7.11 20.40 -24.09
N VAL A 686 6.61 20.19 -25.30
CA VAL A 686 5.87 18.98 -25.66
C VAL A 686 6.53 18.18 -26.77
N ALA A 687 6.28 16.89 -26.77
CA ALA A 687 6.69 15.97 -27.83
C ALA A 687 6.10 16.37 -29.20
N ASN A 688 6.73 15.93 -30.29
CA ASN A 688 6.30 16.32 -31.65
C ASN A 688 4.85 15.92 -31.96
N ARG A 689 4.40 14.78 -31.45
CA ARG A 689 3.01 14.31 -31.62
C ARG A 689 1.98 15.25 -30.99
N ASP A 690 2.36 15.92 -29.90
CA ASP A 690 1.48 16.74 -29.07
C ASP A 690 1.41 18.21 -29.54
N LYS A 691 2.33 18.63 -30.42
CA LYS A 691 2.47 20.02 -30.84
C LYS A 691 1.21 20.63 -31.47
N ARG A 692 0.41 19.78 -32.17
CA ARG A 692 -0.85 20.26 -32.76
C ARG A 692 -1.92 20.51 -31.70
N ALA A 693 -2.05 19.60 -30.77
CA ALA A 693 -3.10 19.68 -29.75
C ALA A 693 -2.78 20.73 -28.68
N VAL A 694 -1.51 20.92 -28.33
CA VAL A 694 -1.09 21.89 -27.30
C VAL A 694 -1.40 23.35 -27.69
N VAL A 695 -1.59 23.66 -28.98
CA VAL A 695 -1.96 25.00 -29.43
C VAL A 695 -3.26 25.48 -28.77
N LEU A 696 -4.26 24.61 -28.66
CA LEU A 696 -5.54 24.93 -28.02
C LEU A 696 -5.38 25.20 -26.52
N ILE A 697 -4.57 24.38 -25.86
CA ILE A 697 -4.27 24.48 -24.42
C ILE A 697 -3.50 25.78 -24.15
N ALA A 698 -2.45 26.07 -24.95
CA ALA A 698 -1.65 27.28 -24.80
C ALA A 698 -2.48 28.56 -25.07
N ARG A 699 -3.41 28.51 -26.04
CA ARG A 699 -4.33 29.64 -26.33
C ARG A 699 -5.25 29.89 -25.12
N ALA A 700 -5.81 28.85 -24.54
CA ALA A 700 -6.68 28.98 -23.38
C ALA A 700 -5.94 29.52 -22.14
N PHE A 701 -4.68 29.14 -21.91
CA PHE A 701 -3.85 29.76 -20.87
C PHE A 701 -3.60 31.26 -21.17
N ALA A 702 -3.27 31.61 -22.41
CA ALA A 702 -3.07 33.00 -22.80
C ALA A 702 -4.35 33.84 -22.64
N ASP A 703 -5.52 33.29 -23.01
CA ASP A 703 -6.84 33.96 -22.88
C ASP A 703 -7.22 34.16 -21.38
N MET A 704 -6.70 33.34 -20.48
CA MET A 704 -6.83 33.53 -19.02
C MET A 704 -5.79 34.49 -18.44
N GLY A 705 -4.88 35.03 -19.24
CA GLY A 705 -3.90 36.02 -18.81
C GLY A 705 -2.55 35.45 -18.39
N PHE A 706 -2.27 34.17 -18.62
CA PHE A 706 -0.94 33.61 -18.36
C PHE A 706 0.07 34.06 -19.45
N GLU A 707 1.28 34.31 -19.01
CA GLU A 707 2.42 34.45 -19.90
C GLU A 707 2.90 33.06 -20.36
N ILE A 708 3.06 32.92 -21.72
CA ILE A 708 3.50 31.63 -22.26
C ILE A 708 4.98 31.70 -22.61
N SER A 709 5.73 30.73 -22.07
CA SER A 709 7.10 30.44 -22.47
C SER A 709 7.19 29.01 -22.98
N ALA A 710 8.08 28.72 -23.91
CA ALA A 710 8.18 27.39 -24.49
C ALA A 710 9.58 27.07 -25.00
N SER A 711 9.91 25.79 -25.10
CA SER A 711 11.09 25.29 -25.80
C SER A 711 11.02 25.67 -27.28
N GLU A 712 12.16 25.85 -27.94
CA GLU A 712 12.27 26.38 -29.29
C GLU A 712 11.29 25.77 -30.31
N GLY A 713 11.30 24.44 -30.44
CA GLY A 713 10.41 23.74 -31.37
C GLY A 713 8.92 23.76 -31.00
N THR A 714 8.56 23.97 -29.73
CA THR A 714 7.17 24.20 -29.30
C THR A 714 6.79 25.68 -29.55
N ALA A 715 7.68 26.60 -29.23
CA ALA A 715 7.46 28.05 -29.44
C ALA A 715 7.26 28.40 -30.91
N GLU A 716 7.99 27.74 -31.81
CA GLU A 716 7.82 27.93 -33.25
C GLU A 716 6.38 27.60 -33.69
N VAL A 717 5.87 26.45 -33.27
CA VAL A 717 4.49 26.01 -33.57
C VAL A 717 3.47 26.98 -32.98
N LEU A 718 3.64 27.40 -31.74
CA LEU A 718 2.72 28.32 -31.08
C LEU A 718 2.73 29.72 -31.76
N LYS A 719 3.90 30.25 -32.10
CA LYS A 719 4.02 31.52 -32.85
C LYS A 719 3.38 31.46 -34.24
N ASN A 720 3.58 30.36 -34.97
CA ASN A 720 2.96 30.13 -36.28
C ASN A 720 1.42 30.09 -36.19
N ASN A 721 0.87 29.81 -35.01
CA ASN A 721 -0.57 29.85 -34.71
C ASN A 721 -1.02 31.18 -34.05
N GLY A 722 -0.17 32.22 -34.10
CA GLY A 722 -0.51 33.57 -33.65
C GLY A 722 -0.50 33.78 -32.11
N LEU A 723 0.17 32.95 -31.38
CA LEU A 723 0.29 33.09 -29.92
C LEU A 723 1.55 33.89 -29.54
N PRO A 724 1.46 34.85 -28.60
CA PRO A 724 2.64 35.51 -28.06
C PRO A 724 3.38 34.54 -27.13
N VAL A 725 4.59 34.14 -27.50
CA VAL A 725 5.38 33.14 -26.78
C VAL A 725 6.83 33.59 -26.67
N SER A 726 7.36 33.54 -25.45
CA SER A 726 8.78 33.69 -25.18
C SER A 726 9.51 32.36 -25.41
N VAL A 727 10.64 32.41 -26.12
CA VAL A 727 11.46 31.22 -26.38
C VAL A 727 12.42 31.04 -25.21
N VAL A 728 12.47 29.86 -24.64
CA VAL A 728 13.44 29.47 -23.62
C VAL A 728 14.49 28.56 -24.26
N PRO A 729 15.78 28.91 -24.15
CA PRO A 729 16.87 28.10 -24.68
C PRO A 729 16.87 26.65 -24.12
N LYS A 730 17.51 25.75 -24.84
CA LYS A 730 17.74 24.40 -24.33
C LYS A 730 18.73 24.40 -23.17
N ILE A 731 18.61 23.38 -22.32
CA ILE A 731 19.53 23.20 -21.18
C ILE A 731 20.97 23.12 -21.69
N GLY A 732 21.84 24.00 -21.14
CA GLY A 732 23.26 24.09 -21.50
C GLY A 732 23.56 24.99 -22.71
N GLU A 733 22.58 25.65 -23.33
CA GLU A 733 22.81 26.72 -24.34
C GLU A 733 23.00 28.08 -23.65
N LEU A 734 23.58 29.03 -24.42
CA LEU A 734 23.79 30.41 -23.93
C LEU A 734 22.44 31.11 -23.69
N GLY A 735 22.23 31.54 -22.45
CA GLY A 735 21.03 32.26 -22.01
C GLY A 735 20.43 31.64 -20.74
N GLU A 736 19.34 32.26 -20.27
CA GLU A 736 18.57 31.76 -19.14
C GLU A 736 17.71 30.56 -19.58
N ASP A 737 18.15 29.37 -19.23
CA ASP A 737 17.43 28.14 -19.57
C ASP A 737 16.27 27.84 -18.57
N VAL A 738 15.50 26.81 -18.83
CA VAL A 738 14.34 26.44 -17.99
C VAL A 738 14.72 26.08 -16.56
N LEU A 739 15.95 25.57 -16.32
CA LEU A 739 16.39 25.21 -14.97
C LEU A 739 16.67 26.46 -14.13
N ALA A 740 17.26 27.49 -14.75
CA ALA A 740 17.46 28.78 -14.10
C ALA A 740 16.12 29.45 -13.79
N LEU A 741 15.18 29.46 -14.74
CA LEU A 741 13.82 29.98 -14.51
C LEU A 741 13.10 29.30 -13.36
N ILE A 742 13.25 27.99 -13.19
CA ILE A 742 12.67 27.23 -12.04
C ILE A 742 13.35 27.66 -10.74
N GLU A 743 14.68 27.78 -10.71
CA GLU A 743 15.44 28.22 -9.53
C GLU A 743 15.03 29.60 -9.04
N GLU A 744 14.86 30.52 -9.97
CA GLU A 744 14.48 31.91 -9.70
C GLU A 744 12.98 32.08 -9.38
N ARG A 745 12.22 30.97 -9.36
CA ARG A 745 10.75 30.96 -9.22
C ARG A 745 10.05 31.80 -10.29
N GLY A 746 10.60 31.84 -11.49
CA GLY A 746 10.06 32.53 -12.65
C GLY A 746 8.98 31.75 -13.41
N LEU A 747 8.61 30.57 -12.94
CA LEU A 747 7.58 29.73 -13.55
C LEU A 747 6.57 29.29 -12.48
N ASP A 748 5.28 29.33 -12.83
CA ASP A 748 4.17 28.95 -11.96
C ASP A 748 3.58 27.58 -12.33
N LEU A 749 3.74 27.16 -13.60
CA LEU A 749 3.26 25.87 -14.10
C LEU A 749 4.16 25.38 -15.23
N ILE A 750 4.39 24.09 -15.28
CA ILE A 750 5.13 23.43 -16.35
C ILE A 750 4.26 22.37 -17.01
N VAL A 751 4.19 22.38 -18.34
CA VAL A 751 3.63 21.30 -19.17
C VAL A 751 4.78 20.69 -19.97
N ASN A 752 5.17 19.46 -19.59
CA ASN A 752 6.30 18.77 -20.21
C ASN A 752 5.91 17.33 -20.58
N THR A 753 5.54 17.11 -21.86
CA THR A 753 5.18 15.78 -22.36
C THR A 753 6.39 15.09 -22.99
N PRO A 754 7.04 14.15 -22.30
CA PRO A 754 8.20 13.45 -22.85
C PRO A 754 7.77 12.32 -23.78
N TRP A 755 8.60 12.03 -24.80
CA TRP A 755 8.43 10.85 -25.64
C TRP A 755 9.77 10.26 -26.05
N GLY A 756 9.93 8.94 -25.93
CA GLY A 756 11.18 8.23 -26.24
C GLY A 756 12.31 8.46 -25.20
N ARG A 757 13.47 7.80 -25.39
CA ARG A 757 14.60 7.86 -24.44
C ARG A 757 15.40 9.16 -24.51
N GLY A 758 15.63 9.73 -25.69
CA GLY A 758 16.46 10.93 -25.88
C GLY A 758 15.87 12.20 -25.26
N ALA A 759 14.55 12.38 -25.36
CA ALA A 759 13.83 13.51 -24.77
C ALA A 759 13.65 13.36 -23.24
N ARG A 760 13.94 12.20 -22.68
CA ARG A 760 13.83 11.95 -21.24
C ARG A 760 14.91 12.63 -20.41
N THR A 761 16.12 12.82 -20.96
CA THR A 761 17.25 13.36 -20.17
C THR A 761 17.01 14.83 -19.77
N ASP A 762 16.67 15.71 -20.72
CA ASP A 762 16.34 17.11 -20.41
C ASP A 762 15.03 17.19 -19.64
N GLY A 763 14.02 16.43 -20.02
CA GLY A 763 12.74 16.35 -19.32
C GLY A 763 12.91 15.88 -17.88
N TYR A 764 13.79 14.93 -17.61
CA TYR A 764 14.12 14.50 -16.24
C TYR A 764 14.65 15.63 -15.39
N LEU A 765 15.61 16.41 -15.91
CA LEU A 765 16.18 17.54 -15.17
C LEU A 765 15.11 18.60 -14.86
N ILE A 766 14.22 18.89 -15.82
CA ILE A 766 13.10 19.82 -15.64
C ILE A 766 12.16 19.33 -14.54
N ARG A 767 11.69 18.10 -14.65
CA ARG A 767 10.72 17.52 -13.70
C ARG A 767 11.29 17.42 -12.29
N ARG A 768 12.53 16.98 -12.16
CA ARG A 768 13.24 16.90 -10.88
C ARG A 768 13.39 18.29 -10.24
N LYS A 769 13.80 19.26 -11.03
CA LYS A 769 13.98 20.65 -10.57
C LYS A 769 12.65 21.27 -10.16
N ALA A 770 11.60 21.08 -10.96
CA ALA A 770 10.25 21.52 -10.66
C ALA A 770 9.74 20.95 -9.33
N LEU A 771 9.92 19.64 -9.11
CA LEU A 771 9.57 18.97 -7.85
C LEU A 771 10.31 19.59 -6.65
N THR A 772 11.61 19.81 -6.77
CA THR A 772 12.43 20.37 -5.69
C THR A 772 12.02 21.80 -5.32
N HIS A 773 11.53 22.59 -6.28
CA HIS A 773 11.12 23.98 -6.08
C HIS A 773 9.61 24.15 -5.89
N GLY A 774 8.84 23.05 -5.89
CA GLY A 774 7.39 23.07 -5.69
C GLY A 774 6.59 23.66 -6.85
N VAL A 775 7.16 23.61 -8.08
CA VAL A 775 6.46 24.06 -9.29
C VAL A 775 5.65 22.89 -9.85
N PRO A 776 4.32 23.01 -10.02
CA PRO A 776 3.50 21.95 -10.62
C PRO A 776 4.01 21.62 -12.03
N CYS A 777 4.21 20.32 -12.28
CA CYS A 777 4.70 19.82 -13.57
C CYS A 777 3.77 18.74 -14.10
N ILE A 778 3.08 19.03 -15.20
CA ILE A 778 2.11 18.12 -15.84
C ILE A 778 2.77 17.46 -17.03
N THR A 779 2.64 16.14 -17.11
CA THR A 779 3.38 15.33 -18.08
C THR A 779 2.52 14.79 -19.24
N THR A 780 1.21 15.10 -19.25
CA THR A 780 0.28 14.69 -20.32
C THR A 780 -0.57 15.85 -20.80
N LEU A 781 -1.04 15.82 -22.05
CA LEU A 781 -1.96 16.84 -22.55
C LEU A 781 -3.34 16.74 -21.92
N ALA A 782 -3.81 15.54 -21.62
CA ALA A 782 -5.08 15.33 -20.92
C ALA A 782 -5.03 15.93 -19.51
N GLY A 783 -3.94 15.72 -18.76
CA GLY A 783 -3.70 16.38 -17.48
C GLY A 783 -3.64 17.91 -17.59
N ALA A 784 -3.01 18.44 -18.67
CA ALA A 784 -2.95 19.89 -18.91
C ALA A 784 -4.34 20.46 -19.22
N ALA A 785 -5.17 19.74 -19.97
CA ALA A 785 -6.54 20.14 -20.24
C ALA A 785 -7.42 20.10 -18.98
N ALA A 786 -7.22 19.11 -18.12
CA ALA A 786 -7.91 19.03 -16.82
C ALA A 786 -7.48 20.18 -15.89
N ALA A 787 -6.17 20.46 -15.81
CA ALA A 787 -5.64 21.59 -15.05
C ALA A 787 -6.18 22.93 -15.54
N LEU A 788 -6.27 23.11 -16.85
CA LEU A 788 -6.86 24.30 -17.47
C LEU A 788 -8.31 24.49 -17.00
N GLN A 789 -9.16 23.46 -17.06
CA GLN A 789 -10.54 23.52 -16.57
C GLN A 789 -10.61 23.82 -15.08
N GLY A 790 -9.68 23.28 -14.31
CA GLY A 790 -9.55 23.55 -12.88
C GLY A 790 -9.20 25.01 -12.60
N ILE A 791 -8.20 25.55 -13.28
CA ILE A 791 -7.77 26.95 -13.17
C ILE A 791 -8.91 27.89 -13.58
N GLU A 792 -9.57 27.60 -14.71
CA GLU A 792 -10.72 28.39 -15.17
C GLU A 792 -11.84 28.41 -14.12
N SER A 793 -12.12 27.26 -13.48
CA SER A 793 -13.11 27.18 -12.41
C SER A 793 -12.73 28.03 -11.20
N LYS A 794 -11.45 28.08 -10.83
CA LYS A 794 -10.95 28.94 -9.75
C LYS A 794 -11.10 30.42 -10.09
N ILE A 795 -10.62 30.84 -11.26
CA ILE A 795 -10.63 32.26 -11.69
C ILE A 795 -12.06 32.79 -11.80
N ARG A 796 -13.00 31.99 -12.30
CA ARG A 796 -14.41 32.38 -12.43
C ARG A 796 -15.18 32.28 -11.11
N GLY A 797 -14.56 31.86 -10.02
CA GLY A 797 -15.23 31.68 -8.73
C GLY A 797 -16.25 30.54 -8.73
N GLY A 798 -16.14 29.59 -9.67
CA GLY A 798 -17.07 28.49 -9.87
C GLY A 798 -16.79 27.26 -8.99
N VAL A 799 -15.76 27.29 -8.13
CA VAL A 799 -15.49 26.20 -7.21
C VAL A 799 -16.45 26.30 -6.02
N GLU A 800 -17.27 25.28 -5.82
CA GLU A 800 -18.22 25.24 -4.70
C GLU A 800 -17.49 25.29 -3.35
N ARG A 801 -18.19 25.80 -2.34
CA ARG A 801 -17.72 25.75 -0.95
C ARG A 801 -17.68 24.31 -0.47
N VAL A 802 -16.93 24.06 0.60
CA VAL A 802 -16.92 22.77 1.27
C VAL A 802 -18.31 22.43 1.81
N ASN A 803 -18.83 21.28 1.41
CA ASN A 803 -20.11 20.76 1.85
C ASN A 803 -19.91 19.46 2.66
N PRO A 804 -20.76 19.16 3.67
CA PRO A 804 -20.71 17.88 4.36
C PRO A 804 -21.05 16.75 3.37
N LEU A 805 -20.23 15.70 3.38
CA LEU A 805 -20.41 14.55 2.48
C LEU A 805 -21.80 13.91 2.64
N GLN A 806 -22.29 13.81 3.88
CA GLN A 806 -23.59 13.27 4.21
C GLN A 806 -24.75 14.10 3.58
N GLY A 807 -24.57 15.41 3.43
CA GLY A 807 -25.55 16.30 2.81
C GLY A 807 -25.71 16.08 1.31
N LEU A 808 -24.67 15.53 0.65
CA LEU A 808 -24.74 15.20 -0.78
C LEU A 808 -25.64 13.98 -1.06
N TYR A 809 -25.89 13.14 -0.07
CA TYR A 809 -26.72 11.93 -0.17
C TYR A 809 -28.11 12.11 0.43
N ALA A 810 -28.32 13.13 1.26
CA ALA A 810 -29.57 13.35 1.98
C ALA A 810 -30.76 13.74 1.08
N THR A 811 -30.54 14.07 -0.20
CA THR A 811 -31.61 14.44 -1.14
C THR A 811 -32.32 13.25 -1.77
N LYS A 812 -32.05 12.02 -1.29
CA LYS A 812 -32.70 10.78 -1.77
C LYS A 812 -33.66 10.12 -0.78
N ALA A 813 -34.02 10.79 0.32
CA ALA A 813 -35.04 10.31 1.27
C ALA A 813 -36.43 10.83 0.90
#